data_4cc03c3d066dc9b0b896274da2a8dfb9
#
_entry.id   4cc03c3d066dc9b0b896274da2a8dfb9
#
_cell.length_a   1.000
_cell.length_b   1.000
_cell.length_c   1.000
_cell.angle_alpha   90.00
_cell.angle_beta   90.00
_cell.angle_gamma   90.00
#
_symmetry.space_group_name_H-M   'P 1'
#
loop_
_entity.id
_entity.type
_entity.pdbx_description
1 polymer ?
#
loop_
_entity_poly.entity_id
_entity_poly.type
_entity_poly.pdbx_seq_one_letter_code
_entity_poly.pdbx_strand_id
1 'polypeptide(L)'
;MKKVFMIIAAMCMTSIMASAQKTIRVSTDKTDLVMQVSPKGRLYQVYLGDKLKNPSDYNQLKWDVYAASDGSVCQRGHEVYATSGAEDFFEPAVAVTHADGNMTTYLYYQSSEEKAISGGVETIITLKDKVYPLTVKLHYAAYPKENVIKAWSEISHKEKAPVTLWRYSSTMLYFKANKYFVTNYHSDWAKEGQPETCQLTAGKKIVDTKLGTRAAMQEEPFFELGFDEPAKENEGKVMLGTIGWPGNFRFTFEVDNVGALRVIPAINPYASNYKLKAGETFTTPEFIFAMSDNGIGEASRNLHNWARQYQVNMGMEDRLTLLNNWENTGFDFNQQSLAELMKDAKDLGVDMFLLDDGWFANKYPRKDDHAGLGDWEATKSKLPDGIPGLVRDAKKAGVKFGIWIEPEMVNPKSELFEKHPDWVIMQPKRDTYYYRNQLVLDISNPKVQDYVFGIVDRIMTENPDVAYFKWDCNSVITNIYSPYHKENQGNFYIDHVRGIYKVLTRIHNKYPKLPMMLCSGGGGRMDYEMLKYFTEFWCSDDTDPYERLYIQWSLSKFFPAKTMGSHVTNWNKNTSVKFRTDVCSSCKLGFDIDLKSLSGDEYKFVQNAVKNYDSMKPMILDGDQYRLVSPYEGNHCAINYVSKDRQRAVLFAYDLHPRYKEPVMNVKMQGLDADKVYTVKETNLMPGKESDLECNGKQYSGDYLMKVGLNVFSQTDGTSHVLVLE
;
A
#
# COMPACT_ATOMS: atom_id res chain seq x y z
N MET A 1 15.18 -34.62 89.42
CA MET A 1 15.01 -35.22 88.07
C MET A 1 13.92 -34.46 87.33
N LYS A 2 14.29 -33.45 86.61
CA LYS A 2 13.35 -32.66 85.81
C LYS A 2 13.63 -32.96 84.31
N LYS A 3 12.66 -33.56 83.61
CA LYS A 3 12.73 -33.77 82.16
C LYS A 3 12.34 -32.49 81.48
N VAL A 4 13.25 -31.94 80.68
CA VAL A 4 13.01 -30.81 79.78
C VAL A 4 12.47 -31.37 78.48
N PHE A 5 11.26 -31.04 78.12
CA PHE A 5 10.67 -31.26 76.76
C PHE A 5 11.16 -30.17 75.85
N MET A 6 11.90 -30.51 74.80
CA MET A 6 12.29 -29.65 73.70
C MET A 6 11.23 -29.76 72.60
N ILE A 7 10.42 -28.75 72.41
CA ILE A 7 9.49 -28.63 71.30
C ILE A 7 10.24 -28.02 70.13
N ILE A 8 10.49 -28.82 69.09
CA ILE A 8 11.02 -28.37 67.79
C ILE A 8 9.82 -27.89 66.99
N ALA A 9 9.65 -26.56 66.85
CA ALA A 9 8.72 -25.95 65.92
C ALA A 9 9.34 -26.01 64.53
N ALA A 10 8.85 -26.90 63.69
CA ALA A 10 9.15 -26.90 62.23
C ALA A 10 8.39 -25.74 61.56
N MET A 11 9.09 -24.64 61.35
CA MET A 11 8.60 -23.60 60.44
C MET A 11 8.64 -24.11 58.99
N CYS A 12 7.50 -24.55 58.48
CA CYS A 12 7.28 -24.68 57.02
C CYS A 12 7.35 -23.27 56.40
N MET A 13 8.51 -22.87 55.91
CA MET A 13 8.61 -21.80 54.95
C MET A 13 8.03 -22.31 53.62
N THR A 14 6.74 -22.09 53.38
CA THR A 14 6.20 -22.10 52.05
C THR A 14 6.80 -20.91 51.32
N SER A 15 7.89 -21.16 50.58
CA SER A 15 8.36 -20.23 49.55
C SER A 15 7.27 -20.12 48.52
N ILE A 16 6.48 -19.05 48.58
CA ILE A 16 5.66 -18.59 47.45
C ILE A 16 6.68 -18.19 46.39
N MET A 17 7.01 -19.15 45.50
CA MET A 17 7.65 -18.76 44.25
C MET A 17 6.65 -17.84 43.55
N ALA A 18 6.89 -16.55 43.60
CA ALA A 18 6.22 -15.60 42.70
C ALA A 18 6.55 -16.09 41.30
N SER A 19 5.59 -16.74 40.64
CA SER A 19 5.72 -17.10 39.23
C SER A 19 6.12 -15.83 38.50
N ALA A 20 7.30 -15.82 37.90
CA ALA A 20 7.76 -14.66 37.13
C ALA A 20 6.68 -14.35 36.11
N GLN A 21 6.20 -13.12 36.12
CA GLN A 21 5.15 -12.66 35.22
C GLN A 21 5.60 -12.90 33.76
N LYS A 22 4.81 -13.63 33.00
CA LYS A 22 5.16 -13.97 31.59
C LYS A 22 5.12 -12.70 30.78
N THR A 23 6.26 -12.28 30.25
CA THR A 23 6.43 -11.15 29.34
C THR A 23 6.72 -11.67 27.94
N ILE A 24 6.07 -11.10 26.95
CA ILE A 24 6.23 -11.38 25.50
C ILE A 24 6.68 -10.10 24.85
N ARG A 25 7.71 -10.16 24.02
CA ARG A 25 8.29 -8.99 23.35
C ARG A 25 8.39 -9.24 21.85
N VAL A 26 7.87 -8.30 21.07
CA VAL A 26 8.06 -8.22 19.61
C VAL A 26 9.03 -7.07 19.37
N SER A 27 10.19 -7.35 18.78
CA SER A 27 11.36 -6.46 18.80
C SER A 27 11.90 -6.20 17.40
N THR A 28 12.13 -4.95 17.10
CA THR A 28 13.00 -4.52 15.99
C THR A 28 14.32 -3.97 16.55
N ASP A 29 15.16 -3.36 15.70
CA ASP A 29 16.38 -2.71 16.17
C ASP A 29 16.10 -1.42 16.94
N LYS A 30 14.94 -0.75 16.69
CA LYS A 30 14.59 0.53 17.28
C LYS A 30 13.27 0.53 18.06
N THR A 31 12.36 -0.40 17.83
CA THR A 31 11.01 -0.42 18.41
C THR A 31 10.75 -1.73 19.14
N ASP A 32 10.13 -1.66 20.33
CA ASP A 32 9.62 -2.80 21.07
C ASP A 32 8.11 -2.67 21.32
N LEU A 33 7.36 -3.74 21.05
CA LEU A 33 6.02 -3.99 21.56
C LEU A 33 6.12 -5.02 22.67
N VAL A 34 5.71 -4.64 23.89
CA VAL A 34 5.84 -5.51 25.09
C VAL A 34 4.46 -5.81 25.66
N MET A 35 4.21 -7.08 25.89
CA MET A 35 2.95 -7.59 26.43
C MET A 35 3.20 -8.42 27.68
N GLN A 36 2.25 -8.42 28.60
CA GLN A 36 2.33 -9.18 29.85
C GLN A 36 1.06 -9.98 30.08
N VAL A 37 1.23 -11.20 30.57
CA VAL A 37 0.15 -12.08 31.01
C VAL A 37 -0.17 -11.83 32.46
N SER A 38 -1.41 -11.44 32.76
CA SER A 38 -1.86 -11.24 34.14
C SER A 38 -1.99 -12.55 34.92
N PRO A 39 -2.06 -12.52 36.25
CA PRO A 39 -2.32 -13.72 37.07
C PRO A 39 -3.62 -14.45 36.73
N LYS A 40 -4.59 -13.71 36.16
CA LYS A 40 -5.87 -14.29 35.68
C LYS A 40 -5.77 -14.87 34.26
N GLY A 41 -4.60 -14.77 33.63
CA GLY A 41 -4.35 -15.27 32.26
C GLY A 41 -4.80 -14.33 31.14
N ARG A 42 -5.13 -13.06 31.43
CA ARG A 42 -5.44 -12.06 30.38
C ARG A 42 -4.13 -11.45 29.87
N LEU A 43 -4.08 -11.09 28.60
CA LEU A 43 -2.89 -10.51 27.93
C LEU A 43 -3.07 -9.01 27.73
N TYR A 44 -2.12 -8.21 28.23
CA TYR A 44 -2.15 -6.75 28.19
C TYR A 44 -0.92 -6.18 27.47
N GLN A 45 -1.11 -5.14 26.65
CA GLN A 45 -0.01 -4.32 26.15
C GLN A 45 0.46 -3.41 27.27
N VAL A 46 1.76 -3.44 27.57
CA VAL A 46 2.37 -2.58 28.61
C VAL A 46 3.31 -1.54 28.05
N TYR A 47 3.77 -1.75 26.79
CA TYR A 47 4.64 -0.80 26.10
C TYR A 47 4.56 -0.95 24.59
N LEU A 48 4.62 0.17 23.88
CA LEU A 48 4.93 0.25 22.44
C LEU A 48 5.68 1.56 22.21
N GLY A 49 6.91 1.46 21.77
CA GLY A 49 7.78 2.63 21.54
C GLY A 49 9.24 2.22 21.35
N ASP A 50 10.14 3.15 21.63
CA ASP A 50 11.57 2.96 21.42
C ASP A 50 12.12 1.82 22.25
N LYS A 51 13.00 1.04 21.64
CA LYS A 51 13.65 -0.09 22.29
C LYS A 51 14.50 0.38 23.46
N LEU A 52 14.25 -0.17 24.66
CA LEU A 52 15.06 0.12 25.83
C LEU A 52 16.44 -0.54 25.74
N LYS A 53 17.48 0.20 26.14
CA LYS A 53 18.87 -0.30 26.15
C LYS A 53 19.04 -1.49 27.08
N ASN A 54 18.33 -1.50 28.21
CA ASN A 54 18.35 -2.57 29.19
C ASN A 54 17.00 -3.31 29.17
N PRO A 55 16.92 -4.54 28.60
CA PRO A 55 15.68 -5.30 28.53
C PRO A 55 15.07 -5.64 29.90
N SER A 56 15.86 -5.65 30.98
CA SER A 56 15.34 -5.92 32.33
C SER A 56 14.42 -4.82 32.85
N ASP A 57 14.52 -3.60 32.30
CA ASP A 57 13.69 -2.47 32.72
C ASP A 57 12.22 -2.67 32.35
N TYR A 58 11.92 -3.50 31.32
CA TYR A 58 10.55 -3.89 31.00
C TYR A 58 9.83 -4.63 32.12
N ASN A 59 10.56 -5.22 33.08
CA ASN A 59 9.99 -5.86 34.26
C ASN A 59 9.39 -4.84 35.26
N GLN A 60 9.74 -3.57 35.13
CA GLN A 60 9.17 -2.48 35.94
C GLN A 60 7.80 -2.03 35.40
N LEU A 61 7.50 -2.32 34.13
CA LEU A 61 6.22 -2.00 33.53
C LEU A 61 5.13 -2.89 34.10
N LYS A 62 3.97 -2.29 34.33
CA LYS A 62 2.78 -2.99 34.84
C LYS A 62 1.59 -2.62 33.97
N TRP A 63 0.71 -3.58 33.76
CA TRP A 63 -0.60 -3.30 33.21
C TRP A 63 -1.45 -2.60 34.27
N ASP A 64 -1.99 -1.42 33.91
CA ASP A 64 -2.88 -0.67 34.81
C ASP A 64 -4.27 -1.30 34.81
N VAL A 65 -4.77 -1.63 35.96
CA VAL A 65 -6.17 -2.01 36.17
C VAL A 65 -6.83 -0.95 37.03
N TYR A 66 -7.63 -0.12 36.45
CA TYR A 66 -8.48 0.78 37.20
C TYR A 66 -9.71 0.01 37.71
N ALA A 67 -9.84 -0.12 39.02
CA ALA A 67 -11.05 -0.60 39.63
C ALA A 67 -11.95 0.61 39.90
N ALA A 68 -13.03 0.76 39.14
CA ALA A 68 -14.05 1.74 39.48
C ALA A 68 -14.76 1.29 40.75
N SER A 69 -14.62 2.05 41.82
CA SER A 69 -15.35 1.85 43.08
C SER A 69 -16.55 2.79 43.25
N ASP A 70 -16.70 3.75 42.32
CA ASP A 70 -17.67 4.84 42.37
C ASP A 70 -18.76 4.76 41.27
N GLY A 71 -18.76 3.68 40.47
CA GLY A 71 -19.67 3.48 39.34
C GLY A 71 -19.25 4.19 38.06
N SER A 72 -18.05 4.83 38.01
CA SER A 72 -17.54 5.41 36.77
C SER A 72 -17.17 4.33 35.75
N VAL A 73 -17.33 4.65 34.46
CA VAL A 73 -16.86 3.81 33.37
C VAL A 73 -15.36 3.91 33.29
N CYS A 74 -14.66 2.81 33.53
CA CYS A 74 -13.22 2.77 33.37
C CYS A 74 -12.77 1.54 32.61
N GLN A 75 -11.68 1.70 31.90
CA GLN A 75 -11.01 0.61 31.21
C GLN A 75 -10.15 -0.18 32.22
N ARG A 76 -10.26 -1.51 32.16
CA ARG A 76 -9.47 -2.41 33.02
C ARG A 76 -8.19 -2.88 32.32
N GLY A 77 -7.30 -1.92 32.01
CA GLY A 77 -6.05 -2.20 31.32
C GLY A 77 -6.19 -2.23 29.80
N HIS A 78 -5.07 -2.37 29.10
CA HIS A 78 -4.98 -2.35 27.65
C HIS A 78 -4.88 -3.78 27.11
N GLU A 79 -5.98 -4.51 27.06
CA GLU A 79 -5.98 -5.87 26.49
C GLU A 79 -5.52 -5.84 25.03
N VAL A 80 -4.54 -6.69 24.69
CA VAL A 80 -3.95 -6.75 23.34
C VAL A 80 -4.99 -7.01 22.25
N TYR A 81 -6.09 -7.71 22.60
CA TYR A 81 -7.15 -8.05 21.67
C TYR A 81 -8.49 -8.12 22.44
N ALA A 82 -9.05 -6.97 22.76
CA ALA A 82 -10.27 -6.85 23.54
C ALA A 82 -11.48 -7.47 22.80
N THR A 83 -12.37 -8.11 23.56
CA THR A 83 -13.52 -8.84 23.02
C THR A 83 -14.85 -8.21 23.43
N SER A 84 -15.91 -8.47 22.66
CA SER A 84 -17.26 -8.07 23.04
C SER A 84 -17.72 -8.82 24.28
N GLY A 85 -18.47 -8.13 25.17
CA GLY A 85 -19.03 -8.71 26.40
C GLY A 85 -18.03 -8.92 27.52
N ALA A 86 -16.74 -8.64 27.31
CA ALA A 86 -15.75 -8.50 28.38
C ALA A 86 -15.98 -7.21 29.16
N GLU A 87 -15.21 -7.00 30.23
CA GLU A 87 -15.32 -5.85 31.10
C GLU A 87 -14.82 -4.52 30.47
N ASP A 88 -14.65 -4.48 29.14
CA ASP A 88 -14.21 -3.34 28.35
C ASP A 88 -15.42 -2.77 27.58
N PHE A 89 -15.73 -1.49 27.82
CA PHE A 89 -16.88 -0.80 27.24
C PHE A 89 -16.52 0.03 25.99
N PHE A 90 -15.27 -0.03 25.56
CA PHE A 90 -14.76 0.62 24.37
C PHE A 90 -14.83 -0.30 23.14
N GLU A 91 -14.35 0.15 21.99
CA GLU A 91 -14.43 -0.61 20.73
C GLU A 91 -13.63 -1.92 20.83
N PRO A 92 -14.26 -3.08 20.58
CA PRO A 92 -13.58 -4.36 20.63
C PRO A 92 -12.78 -4.65 19.34
N ALA A 93 -11.71 -5.45 19.47
CA ALA A 93 -10.99 -6.01 18.33
C ALA A 93 -11.75 -7.17 17.67
N VAL A 94 -12.44 -8.00 18.47
CA VAL A 94 -13.25 -9.12 17.97
C VAL A 94 -14.59 -9.16 18.67
N ALA A 95 -15.64 -9.46 17.89
CA ALA A 95 -16.97 -9.66 18.41
C ALA A 95 -17.64 -10.83 17.68
N VAL A 96 -18.14 -11.77 18.45
CA VAL A 96 -18.67 -13.05 17.97
C VAL A 96 -20.09 -13.26 18.53
N THR A 97 -21.00 -13.67 17.68
CA THR A 97 -22.22 -14.34 18.12
C THR A 97 -21.99 -15.85 18.04
N HIS A 98 -21.94 -16.49 19.18
CA HIS A 98 -21.70 -17.94 19.31
C HIS A 98 -22.90 -18.75 18.77
N ALA A 99 -22.70 -20.05 18.56
CA ALA A 99 -23.72 -20.93 17.98
C ALA A 99 -25.01 -21.03 18.79
N ASP A 100 -24.96 -20.72 20.08
CA ASP A 100 -26.11 -20.68 20.98
C ASP A 100 -26.80 -19.29 21.09
N GLY A 101 -26.27 -18.31 20.35
CA GLY A 101 -26.72 -16.93 20.35
C GLY A 101 -26.10 -16.02 21.41
N ASN A 102 -25.17 -16.52 22.25
CA ASN A 102 -24.43 -15.71 23.20
C ASN A 102 -23.46 -14.78 22.46
N MET A 103 -23.29 -13.56 22.97
CA MET A 103 -22.40 -12.54 22.36
C MET A 103 -21.19 -12.19 23.21
N THR A 104 -20.92 -12.96 24.27
CA THR A 104 -19.78 -12.72 25.16
C THR A 104 -18.64 -13.66 24.85
N THR A 105 -17.43 -13.12 24.78
CA THR A 105 -16.20 -13.85 24.54
C THR A 105 -15.14 -13.38 25.52
N TYR A 106 -14.40 -14.30 26.17
CA TYR A 106 -13.31 -13.97 27.08
C TYR A 106 -12.05 -14.72 26.64
N LEU A 107 -11.06 -13.98 26.14
CA LEU A 107 -9.81 -14.58 25.66
C LEU A 107 -8.76 -14.66 26.79
N TYR A 108 -8.16 -15.83 26.93
CA TYR A 108 -7.11 -16.11 27.89
C TYR A 108 -5.85 -16.59 27.16
N TYR A 109 -4.70 -16.13 27.59
CA TYR A 109 -3.41 -16.58 27.10
C TYR A 109 -3.25 -18.10 27.29
N GLN A 110 -2.86 -18.76 26.22
CA GLN A 110 -2.58 -20.19 26.20
C GLN A 110 -1.09 -20.46 26.01
N SER A 111 -0.49 -19.89 24.98
CA SER A 111 0.92 -20.07 24.62
C SER A 111 1.42 -18.96 23.72
N SER A 112 2.75 -18.86 23.62
CA SER A 112 3.42 -18.05 22.59
C SER A 112 4.61 -18.83 22.04
N GLU A 113 4.87 -18.67 20.76
CA GLU A 113 6.03 -19.23 20.05
C GLU A 113 6.63 -18.19 19.12
N GLU A 114 7.91 -18.34 18.80
CA GLU A 114 8.63 -17.53 17.82
C GLU A 114 9.08 -18.41 16.67
N LYS A 115 8.98 -17.88 15.46
CA LYS A 115 9.43 -18.52 14.21
C LYS A 115 10.34 -17.57 13.45
N ALA A 116 11.48 -18.07 12.99
CA ALA A 116 12.31 -17.34 12.05
C ALA A 116 11.58 -17.22 10.71
N ILE A 117 11.57 -16.00 10.16
CA ILE A 117 11.07 -15.68 8.82
C ILE A 117 12.18 -15.01 8.02
N SER A 118 11.99 -14.85 6.71
CA SER A 118 12.94 -14.11 5.89
C SER A 118 13.08 -12.67 6.41
N GLY A 119 14.26 -12.32 6.88
CA GLY A 119 14.59 -10.98 7.38
C GLY A 119 14.08 -10.64 8.79
N GLY A 120 13.47 -11.57 9.51
CA GLY A 120 12.91 -11.25 10.82
C GLY A 120 12.46 -12.44 11.66
N VAL A 121 11.59 -12.13 12.62
CA VAL A 121 10.99 -13.10 13.54
C VAL A 121 9.50 -12.87 13.64
N GLU A 122 8.72 -13.93 13.51
CA GLU A 122 7.28 -13.94 13.76
C GLU A 122 7.00 -14.47 15.17
N THR A 123 6.33 -13.66 15.99
CA THR A 123 5.80 -14.05 17.30
C THR A 123 4.33 -14.39 17.15
N ILE A 124 3.95 -15.62 17.53
CA ILE A 124 2.57 -16.10 17.47
C ILE A 124 2.06 -16.30 18.89
N ILE A 125 0.96 -15.65 19.25
CA ILE A 125 0.34 -15.75 20.58
C ILE A 125 -1.03 -16.39 20.44
N THR A 126 -1.24 -17.52 21.11
CA THR A 126 -2.51 -18.24 21.12
C THR A 126 -3.34 -17.84 22.33
N LEU A 127 -4.54 -17.36 22.06
CA LEU A 127 -5.57 -17.03 23.05
C LEU A 127 -6.76 -17.96 22.86
N LYS A 128 -7.41 -18.35 23.96
CA LYS A 128 -8.62 -19.22 23.94
C LYS A 128 -9.70 -18.73 24.90
N ASP A 129 -10.95 -18.91 24.49
CA ASP A 129 -12.07 -18.84 25.43
C ASP A 129 -12.15 -20.11 26.26
N LYS A 130 -12.60 -20.01 27.53
CA LYS A 130 -12.72 -21.15 28.44
C LYS A 130 -14.08 -21.84 28.37
N VAL A 131 -15.09 -21.13 27.84
CA VAL A 131 -16.48 -21.62 27.74
C VAL A 131 -16.76 -22.13 26.34
N TYR A 132 -16.36 -21.35 25.34
CA TYR A 132 -16.54 -21.69 23.93
C TYR A 132 -15.23 -22.25 23.33
N PRO A 133 -15.29 -23.25 22.45
CA PRO A 133 -14.11 -23.78 21.77
C PRO A 133 -13.66 -22.82 20.65
N LEU A 134 -13.40 -21.57 21.03
CA LEU A 134 -12.93 -20.50 20.17
C LEU A 134 -11.46 -20.22 20.46
N THR A 135 -10.67 -20.07 19.40
CA THR A 135 -9.25 -19.77 19.45
C THR A 135 -8.94 -18.56 18.57
N VAL A 136 -8.17 -17.64 19.11
CA VAL A 136 -7.57 -16.53 18.36
C VAL A 136 -6.05 -16.66 18.43
N LYS A 137 -5.38 -16.59 17.27
CA LYS A 137 -3.94 -16.45 17.20
C LYS A 137 -3.60 -15.04 16.74
N LEU A 138 -2.75 -14.37 17.49
CA LEU A 138 -2.21 -13.07 17.15
C LEU A 138 -0.80 -13.27 16.60
N HIS A 139 -0.56 -12.73 15.42
CA HIS A 139 0.70 -12.82 14.70
C HIS A 139 1.36 -11.46 14.66
N TYR A 140 2.65 -11.41 14.98
CA TYR A 140 3.49 -10.22 14.88
C TYR A 140 4.80 -10.59 14.21
N ALA A 141 5.00 -10.16 12.95
CA ALA A 141 6.23 -10.34 12.22
C ALA A 141 7.07 -9.06 12.30
N ALA A 142 8.18 -9.13 13.03
CA ALA A 142 9.11 -8.01 13.19
C ALA A 142 10.30 -8.15 12.24
N TYR A 143 10.63 -7.06 11.53
CA TYR A 143 11.78 -6.92 10.65
C TYR A 143 12.79 -5.96 11.30
N PRO A 144 13.80 -6.50 12.00
CA PRO A 144 14.66 -5.69 12.86
C PRO A 144 15.36 -4.54 12.16
N LYS A 145 16.03 -4.83 11.04
CA LYS A 145 16.83 -3.85 10.30
C LYS A 145 16.02 -2.71 9.70
N GLU A 146 14.86 -3.05 9.17
CA GLU A 146 13.96 -2.09 8.53
C GLU A 146 13.04 -1.40 9.54
N ASN A 147 13.03 -1.83 10.79
CA ASN A 147 12.17 -1.29 11.85
C ASN A 147 10.68 -1.28 11.46
N VAL A 148 10.19 -2.38 10.90
CA VAL A 148 8.80 -2.58 10.49
C VAL A 148 8.21 -3.76 11.23
N ILE A 149 6.96 -3.64 11.64
CA ILE A 149 6.18 -4.73 12.25
C ILE A 149 4.90 -4.94 11.42
N LYS A 150 4.61 -6.22 11.10
CA LYS A 150 3.31 -6.63 10.58
C LYS A 150 2.52 -7.33 11.68
N ALA A 151 1.21 -7.08 11.73
CA ALA A 151 0.31 -7.71 12.69
C ALA A 151 -0.98 -8.18 12.03
N TRP A 152 -1.39 -9.42 12.30
CA TRP A 152 -2.68 -9.97 11.87
C TRP A 152 -3.20 -11.00 12.84
N SER A 153 -4.44 -11.44 12.66
CA SER A 153 -5.10 -12.41 13.54
C SER A 153 -5.70 -13.57 12.77
N GLU A 154 -5.72 -14.74 13.38
CA GLU A 154 -6.47 -15.90 12.94
C GLU A 154 -7.55 -16.25 13.96
N ILE A 155 -8.80 -16.38 13.54
CA ILE A 155 -9.93 -16.72 14.39
C ILE A 155 -10.50 -18.06 13.93
N SER A 156 -10.63 -19.01 14.83
CA SER A 156 -11.18 -20.34 14.54
C SER A 156 -12.02 -20.87 15.70
N HIS A 157 -12.98 -21.74 15.40
CA HIS A 157 -13.79 -22.37 16.43
C HIS A 157 -14.15 -23.83 16.10
N LYS A 158 -14.61 -24.56 17.13
CA LYS A 158 -15.10 -25.95 17.04
C LYS A 158 -16.49 -26.10 17.65
N GLU A 159 -17.32 -25.06 17.57
CA GLU A 159 -18.69 -25.13 18.02
C GLU A 159 -19.52 -26.01 17.07
N LYS A 160 -20.71 -26.47 17.54
CA LYS A 160 -21.56 -27.41 16.79
C LYS A 160 -22.21 -26.82 15.53
N ALA A 161 -22.33 -25.49 15.46
CA ALA A 161 -22.89 -24.75 14.33
C ALA A 161 -21.99 -23.54 13.99
N PRO A 162 -22.17 -22.91 12.81
CA PRO A 162 -21.41 -21.70 12.45
C PRO A 162 -21.61 -20.58 13.48
N VAL A 163 -20.55 -19.82 13.73
CA VAL A 163 -20.60 -18.56 14.50
C VAL A 163 -20.67 -17.38 13.54
N THR A 164 -21.12 -16.23 14.02
CA THR A 164 -21.11 -14.98 13.23
C THR A 164 -20.08 -14.03 13.80
N LEU A 165 -19.09 -13.67 12.97
CA LEU A 165 -18.13 -12.62 13.26
C LEU A 165 -18.70 -11.29 12.78
N TRP A 166 -18.77 -10.28 13.64
CA TRP A 166 -19.23 -8.93 13.30
C TRP A 166 -18.20 -7.83 13.66
N ARG A 167 -17.05 -8.24 14.27
CA ARG A 167 -15.81 -7.50 14.39
C ARG A 167 -14.65 -8.50 14.27
N TYR A 168 -13.60 -8.13 13.54
CA TYR A 168 -12.45 -9.00 13.25
C TYR A 168 -11.27 -8.14 12.81
N SER A 169 -10.60 -7.53 13.79
CA SER A 169 -9.50 -6.61 13.55
C SER A 169 -8.18 -7.34 13.34
N SER A 170 -7.29 -6.72 12.59
CA SER A 170 -5.94 -7.25 12.38
C SER A 170 -5.14 -7.29 13.69
N THR A 171 -5.22 -6.19 14.43
CA THR A 171 -4.61 -6.00 15.75
C THR A 171 -5.31 -4.87 16.49
N MET A 172 -4.90 -4.62 17.73
CA MET A 172 -5.27 -3.45 18.51
C MET A 172 -4.02 -2.93 19.20
N LEU A 173 -3.68 -1.67 18.97
CA LEU A 173 -2.51 -1.03 19.55
C LEU A 173 -2.94 0.12 20.46
N TYR A 174 -2.24 0.30 21.57
CA TYR A 174 -2.50 1.37 22.53
C TYR A 174 -1.33 2.33 22.65
N PHE A 175 -1.67 3.60 22.81
CA PHE A 175 -0.70 4.68 22.99
C PHE A 175 -1.11 5.58 24.13
N LYS A 176 -0.11 6.16 24.83
CA LYS A 176 -0.29 7.22 25.82
C LYS A 176 0.60 8.40 25.43
N ALA A 177 -0.02 9.52 25.13
CA ALA A 177 0.61 10.82 24.87
C ALA A 177 -0.32 11.93 25.35
N ASN A 178 0.15 13.18 25.38
CA ASN A 178 -0.71 14.30 25.77
C ASN A 178 -1.71 14.65 24.67
N LYS A 179 -1.32 14.49 23.40
CA LYS A 179 -2.15 14.75 22.24
C LYS A 179 -1.85 13.72 21.14
N TYR A 180 -2.80 13.52 20.25
CA TYR A 180 -2.67 12.68 19.07
C TYR A 180 -3.17 13.44 17.85
N PHE A 181 -2.45 13.30 16.75
CA PHE A 181 -2.82 13.87 15.45
C PHE A 181 -2.82 12.77 14.41
N VAL A 182 -3.93 12.60 13.73
CA VAL A 182 -4.00 11.67 12.61
C VAL A 182 -4.10 12.44 11.30
N THR A 183 -3.25 12.06 10.34
CA THR A 183 -3.38 12.47 8.94
C THR A 183 -3.90 11.27 8.16
N ASN A 184 -5.12 11.35 7.65
CA ASN A 184 -5.68 10.44 6.67
C ASN A 184 -5.61 11.06 5.27
N TYR A 185 -5.81 10.25 4.26
CA TYR A 185 -5.70 10.66 2.87
C TYR A 185 -7.01 10.40 2.15
N HIS A 186 -7.66 11.47 1.73
CA HIS A 186 -8.83 11.38 0.87
C HIS A 186 -8.41 11.07 -0.55
N SER A 187 -9.27 10.43 -1.29
CA SER A 187 -9.03 10.05 -2.66
C SER A 187 -10.31 10.14 -3.48
N ASP A 188 -10.15 10.39 -4.75
CA ASP A 188 -11.17 10.26 -5.78
C ASP A 188 -10.47 9.97 -7.11
N TRP A 189 -11.20 9.69 -8.18
CA TRP A 189 -10.62 9.58 -9.51
C TRP A 189 -9.87 10.88 -9.87
N ALA A 190 -8.60 10.74 -10.25
CA ALA A 190 -7.71 11.85 -10.58
C ALA A 190 -7.42 12.82 -9.41
N LYS A 191 -7.57 12.37 -8.15
CA LYS A 191 -7.33 13.14 -6.92
C LYS A 191 -6.84 12.26 -5.77
N GLU A 192 -5.92 11.37 -6.06
CA GLU A 192 -5.39 10.43 -5.07
C GLU A 192 -4.50 11.15 -4.05
N GLY A 193 -4.49 10.64 -2.82
CA GLY A 193 -3.54 11.01 -1.80
C GLY A 193 -3.66 12.41 -1.19
N GLN A 194 -4.89 12.96 -1.06
CA GLN A 194 -5.13 14.29 -0.49
C GLN A 194 -5.08 14.24 1.06
N PRO A 195 -4.06 14.83 1.72
CA PRO A 195 -3.90 14.73 3.16
C PRO A 195 -4.86 15.63 3.94
N GLU A 196 -5.47 15.09 5.01
CA GLU A 196 -6.18 15.85 6.01
C GLU A 196 -5.69 15.48 7.41
N THR A 197 -5.22 16.47 8.17
CA THR A 197 -4.74 16.28 9.53
C THR A 197 -5.76 16.80 10.55
N CYS A 198 -6.10 15.98 11.54
CA CYS A 198 -6.93 16.41 12.67
C CYS A 198 -6.34 15.96 14.01
N GLN A 199 -6.56 16.76 15.05
CA GLN A 199 -6.30 16.37 16.43
C GLN A 199 -7.40 15.43 16.91
N LEU A 200 -7.02 14.28 17.47
CA LEU A 200 -7.98 13.37 18.09
C LEU A 200 -8.37 13.89 19.49
N THR A 201 -9.66 13.82 19.76
CA THR A 201 -10.24 14.13 21.07
C THR A 201 -10.96 12.91 21.62
N ALA A 202 -11.43 12.96 22.88
CA ALA A 202 -12.20 11.86 23.46
C ALA A 202 -13.36 11.43 22.56
N GLY A 203 -13.47 10.14 22.28
CA GLY A 203 -14.37 9.54 21.33
C GLY A 203 -13.65 8.89 20.14
N LYS A 204 -14.34 8.81 18.99
CA LYS A 204 -13.86 8.02 17.83
C LYS A 204 -13.70 8.87 16.58
N LYS A 205 -12.56 8.72 15.89
CA LYS A 205 -12.40 9.00 14.46
C LYS A 205 -12.38 7.67 13.72
N ILE A 206 -13.16 7.56 12.65
CA ILE A 206 -13.21 6.39 11.78
C ILE A 206 -12.80 6.83 10.38
N VAL A 207 -11.90 6.09 9.75
CA VAL A 207 -11.52 6.20 8.34
C VAL A 207 -11.87 4.88 7.69
N ASP A 208 -12.84 4.86 6.76
CA ASP A 208 -13.31 3.62 6.16
C ASP A 208 -13.84 3.79 4.74
N THR A 209 -13.93 2.69 3.99
CA THR A 209 -14.56 2.65 2.67
C THR A 209 -15.58 1.52 2.57
N LYS A 210 -16.53 1.64 1.60
CA LYS A 210 -17.62 0.70 1.36
C LYS A 210 -17.81 0.36 -0.12
N LEU A 211 -16.78 0.58 -0.93
CA LEU A 211 -16.85 0.49 -2.39
C LEU A 211 -16.71 -0.95 -2.93
N GLY A 212 -16.25 -1.88 -2.10
CA GLY A 212 -16.04 -3.28 -2.43
C GLY A 212 -14.78 -3.54 -3.24
N THR A 213 -14.77 -3.11 -4.48
CA THR A 213 -13.60 -2.94 -5.37
C THR A 213 -13.19 -1.47 -5.35
N ARG A 214 -12.03 -1.13 -5.90
CA ARG A 214 -11.51 0.25 -5.90
C ARG A 214 -11.54 0.89 -4.51
N ALA A 215 -11.17 0.11 -3.50
CA ALA A 215 -11.41 0.46 -2.11
C ALA A 215 -10.67 1.72 -1.64
N ALA A 216 -9.62 2.15 -2.34
CA ALA A 216 -8.87 3.37 -2.05
C ALA A 216 -9.45 4.65 -2.69
N MET A 217 -10.61 4.59 -3.35
CA MET A 217 -11.20 5.74 -4.07
C MET A 217 -11.83 6.82 -3.20
N GLN A 218 -12.10 6.59 -1.92
CA GLN A 218 -12.61 7.61 -1.00
C GLN A 218 -11.61 7.95 0.08
N GLU A 219 -11.03 6.92 0.66
CA GLU A 219 -10.01 6.99 1.69
C GLU A 219 -8.90 6.01 1.32
N GLU A 220 -7.67 6.42 1.51
CA GLU A 220 -6.53 5.55 1.28
C GLU A 220 -6.32 4.58 2.45
N PRO A 221 -5.83 3.35 2.19
CA PRO A 221 -5.64 2.33 3.23
C PRO A 221 -4.39 2.58 4.10
N PHE A 222 -4.08 3.84 4.40
CA PHE A 222 -2.91 4.24 5.19
C PHE A 222 -3.13 5.57 5.92
N PHE A 223 -2.32 5.82 6.95
CA PHE A 223 -2.38 7.03 7.76
C PHE A 223 -1.03 7.35 8.42
N GLU A 224 -0.87 8.61 8.83
CA GLU A 224 0.19 9.06 9.73
C GLU A 224 -0.42 9.34 11.11
N LEU A 225 0.29 8.96 12.17
CA LEU A 225 -0.07 9.31 13.54
C LEU A 225 1.10 10.06 14.17
N GLY A 226 0.86 11.33 14.52
CA GLY A 226 1.79 12.18 15.29
C GLY A 226 1.44 12.17 16.77
N PHE A 227 2.45 12.16 17.61
CA PHE A 227 2.34 12.20 19.08
C PHE A 227 2.78 13.57 19.60
N ASP A 228 1.91 14.21 20.40
CA ASP A 228 2.05 15.53 20.99
C ASP A 228 2.01 16.71 20.00
N GLU A 229 2.36 16.49 18.73
CA GLU A 229 2.29 17.43 17.61
C GLU A 229 1.91 16.72 16.31
N PRO A 230 1.45 17.44 15.28
CA PRO A 230 1.26 16.87 13.93
C PRO A 230 2.55 16.22 13.42
N ALA A 231 2.41 15.12 12.67
CA ALA A 231 3.55 14.43 12.09
C ALA A 231 4.36 15.36 11.17
N LYS A 232 5.68 15.39 11.34
CA LYS A 232 6.62 16.20 10.56
C LYS A 232 7.60 15.30 9.81
N GLU A 233 8.20 15.83 8.74
CA GLU A 233 9.08 15.06 7.86
C GLU A 233 10.36 14.57 8.57
N ASN A 234 11.03 15.44 9.35
CA ASN A 234 12.38 15.22 9.86
C ASN A 234 12.52 15.24 11.39
N GLU A 235 11.43 15.33 12.09
CA GLU A 235 11.45 15.42 13.59
C GLU A 235 10.14 14.94 14.19
N GLY A 236 10.19 14.64 15.48
CA GLY A 236 9.03 14.23 16.27
C GLY A 236 8.73 12.74 16.18
N LYS A 237 7.95 12.28 17.15
CA LYS A 237 7.52 10.90 17.24
C LYS A 237 6.33 10.65 16.34
N VAL A 238 6.45 9.66 15.44
CA VAL A 238 5.42 9.34 14.47
C VAL A 238 5.24 7.83 14.31
N MET A 239 4.06 7.43 13.83
CA MET A 239 3.80 6.10 13.30
C MET A 239 3.17 6.22 11.91
N LEU A 240 3.72 5.52 10.93
CA LEU A 240 3.05 5.24 9.66
C LEU A 240 2.36 3.90 9.77
N GLY A 241 1.07 3.84 9.42
CA GLY A 241 0.28 2.62 9.43
C GLY A 241 -0.46 2.40 8.12
N THR A 242 -0.48 1.16 7.63
CA THR A 242 -1.20 0.75 6.41
C THR A 242 -1.78 -0.64 6.55
N ILE A 243 -2.89 -0.91 5.89
CA ILE A 243 -3.51 -2.24 5.87
C ILE A 243 -3.40 -2.86 4.47
N GLY A 244 -2.93 -4.10 4.40
CA GLY A 244 -2.86 -4.89 3.17
C GLY A 244 -4.22 -5.50 2.83
N TRP A 245 -5.12 -4.71 2.25
CA TRP A 245 -6.48 -5.16 1.92
C TRP A 245 -7.12 -4.33 0.80
N PRO A 246 -7.31 -4.88 -0.40
CA PRO A 246 -7.88 -4.19 -1.55
C PRO A 246 -9.42 -4.10 -1.53
N GLY A 247 -10.05 -4.40 -0.41
CA GLY A 247 -11.49 -4.33 -0.18
C GLY A 247 -11.87 -3.30 0.87
N ASN A 248 -13.12 -3.35 1.33
CA ASN A 248 -13.62 -2.43 2.35
C ASN A 248 -12.79 -2.54 3.63
N PHE A 249 -12.09 -1.49 4.00
CA PHE A 249 -11.28 -1.43 5.22
C PHE A 249 -11.83 -0.42 6.22
N ARG A 250 -11.35 -0.49 7.47
CA ARG A 250 -11.64 0.49 8.52
C ARG A 250 -10.46 0.65 9.46
N PHE A 251 -10.07 1.89 9.69
CA PHE A 251 -9.27 2.30 10.85
C PHE A 251 -10.18 2.94 11.88
N THR A 252 -10.10 2.50 13.12
CA THR A 252 -10.76 3.14 14.25
C THR A 252 -9.71 3.70 15.20
N PHE A 253 -9.77 5.00 15.43
CA PHE A 253 -8.96 5.73 16.40
C PHE A 253 -9.90 6.13 17.54
N GLU A 254 -9.75 5.54 18.72
CA GLU A 254 -10.59 5.82 19.87
C GLU A 254 -9.75 6.31 21.04
N VAL A 255 -9.99 7.55 21.45
CA VAL A 255 -9.42 8.13 22.67
C VAL A 255 -10.41 7.92 23.81
N ASP A 256 -9.97 7.21 24.85
CA ASP A 256 -10.80 6.89 26.00
C ASP A 256 -10.90 8.06 26.99
N ASN A 257 -11.65 7.84 28.09
CA ASN A 257 -11.90 8.83 29.11
C ASN A 257 -10.68 9.17 30.00
N VAL A 258 -9.58 8.44 29.88
CA VAL A 258 -8.29 8.70 30.57
C VAL A 258 -7.19 9.13 29.60
N GLY A 259 -7.54 9.39 28.34
CA GLY A 259 -6.66 9.92 27.32
C GLY A 259 -5.74 8.89 26.65
N ALA A 260 -6.02 7.58 26.78
CA ALA A 260 -5.31 6.57 26.03
C ALA A 260 -5.95 6.39 24.63
N LEU A 261 -5.11 6.23 23.60
CA LEU A 261 -5.56 6.02 22.23
C LEU A 261 -5.52 4.53 21.88
N ARG A 262 -6.62 4.01 21.34
CA ARG A 262 -6.69 2.74 20.61
C ARG A 262 -6.59 2.97 19.12
N VAL A 263 -5.76 2.22 18.44
CA VAL A 263 -5.70 2.13 16.98
C VAL A 263 -6.10 0.71 16.57
N ILE A 264 -7.19 0.59 15.82
CA ILE A 264 -7.80 -0.70 15.45
C ILE A 264 -7.94 -0.77 13.93
N PRO A 265 -6.96 -1.35 13.23
CA PRO A 265 -7.06 -1.65 11.80
C PRO A 265 -7.88 -2.92 11.56
N ALA A 266 -8.81 -2.88 10.61
CA ALA A 266 -9.74 -3.97 10.36
C ALA A 266 -10.28 -3.98 8.91
N ILE A 267 -10.91 -5.09 8.51
CA ILE A 267 -11.89 -5.08 7.43
C ILE A 267 -13.12 -4.30 7.92
N ASN A 268 -13.72 -3.50 7.05
CA ASN A 268 -14.98 -2.80 7.39
C ASN A 268 -16.10 -3.83 7.58
N PRO A 269 -16.77 -3.84 8.73
CA PRO A 269 -17.87 -4.77 8.99
C PRO A 269 -19.17 -4.43 8.26
N TYR A 270 -19.20 -3.37 7.46
CA TYR A 270 -20.37 -2.99 6.65
C TYR A 270 -20.82 -4.15 5.76
N ALA A 271 -22.07 -4.57 5.90
CA ALA A 271 -22.68 -5.70 5.18
C ALA A 271 -21.84 -7.01 5.23
N SER A 272 -21.01 -7.18 6.26
CA SER A 272 -20.01 -8.23 6.36
C SER A 272 -20.06 -8.98 7.71
N ASN A 273 -21.27 -9.31 8.17
CA ASN A 273 -21.47 -10.23 9.29
C ASN A 273 -21.08 -11.64 8.82
N TYR A 274 -19.79 -11.98 9.00
CA TYR A 274 -19.19 -13.17 8.42
C TYR A 274 -19.61 -14.45 9.17
N LYS A 275 -20.22 -15.39 8.47
CA LYS A 275 -20.52 -16.72 9.01
C LYS A 275 -19.32 -17.64 8.85
N LEU A 276 -18.66 -17.92 9.96
CA LEU A 276 -17.52 -18.85 10.04
C LEU A 276 -18.02 -20.24 10.41
N LYS A 277 -17.71 -21.25 9.61
CA LYS A 277 -18.05 -22.64 9.88
C LYS A 277 -17.06 -23.28 10.87
N ALA A 278 -17.53 -24.28 11.58
CA ALA A 278 -16.69 -25.05 12.49
C ALA A 278 -15.50 -25.67 11.77
N GLY A 279 -14.31 -25.49 12.32
CA GLY A 279 -13.05 -25.99 11.77
C GLY A 279 -12.43 -25.12 10.68
N GLU A 280 -13.13 -24.09 10.17
CA GLU A 280 -12.54 -23.08 9.30
C GLU A 280 -11.75 -22.04 10.12
N THR A 281 -10.79 -21.39 9.47
CA THR A 281 -10.02 -20.29 10.05
C THR A 281 -10.29 -19.01 9.27
N PHE A 282 -10.66 -17.96 9.98
CA PHE A 282 -10.77 -16.61 9.44
C PHE A 282 -9.47 -15.86 9.70
N THR A 283 -8.73 -15.53 8.63
CA THR A 283 -7.52 -14.72 8.71
C THR A 283 -7.84 -13.28 8.35
N THR A 284 -7.41 -12.34 9.18
CA THR A 284 -7.54 -10.90 8.95
C THR A 284 -6.42 -10.39 8.03
N PRO A 285 -6.57 -9.20 7.42
CA PRO A 285 -5.49 -8.56 6.68
C PRO A 285 -4.26 -8.28 7.55
N GLU A 286 -3.09 -8.20 6.92
CA GLU A 286 -1.87 -7.70 7.57
C GLU A 286 -1.98 -6.18 7.79
N PHE A 287 -1.81 -5.73 9.01
CA PHE A 287 -1.55 -4.33 9.33
C PHE A 287 -0.05 -4.13 9.45
N ILE A 288 0.50 -3.18 8.69
CA ILE A 288 1.93 -2.92 8.59
C ILE A 288 2.19 -1.55 9.19
N PHE A 289 3.17 -1.44 10.08
CA PHE A 289 3.51 -0.14 10.66
C PHE A 289 5.00 0.03 10.91
N ALA A 290 5.45 1.27 10.85
CA ALA A 290 6.78 1.72 11.20
C ALA A 290 6.70 2.92 12.14
N MET A 291 7.49 2.90 13.22
CA MET A 291 7.62 4.02 14.15
C MET A 291 8.97 4.70 14.00
N SER A 292 9.01 6.01 14.26
CA SER A 292 10.24 6.79 14.27
C SER A 292 10.12 7.97 15.25
N ASP A 293 11.22 8.34 15.91
CA ASP A 293 11.36 9.59 16.66
C ASP A 293 11.97 10.72 15.82
N ASN A 294 12.36 10.39 14.58
CA ASN A 294 12.98 11.30 13.61
C ASN A 294 12.04 11.65 12.45
N GLY A 295 10.74 11.64 12.69
CA GLY A 295 9.72 12.03 11.73
C GLY A 295 9.37 11.02 10.66
N ILE A 296 8.50 11.46 9.74
CA ILE A 296 7.91 10.67 8.65
C ILE A 296 8.99 10.13 7.70
N GLY A 297 10.01 10.94 7.39
CA GLY A 297 11.03 10.58 6.42
C GLY A 297 11.79 9.30 6.78
N GLU A 298 12.14 9.11 8.06
CA GLU A 298 12.77 7.87 8.52
C GLU A 298 11.78 6.69 8.47
N ALA A 299 10.57 6.87 8.96
CA ALA A 299 9.54 5.82 8.91
C ALA A 299 9.22 5.41 7.46
N SER A 300 9.16 6.36 6.52
CA SER A 300 9.00 6.09 5.07
C SER A 300 10.14 5.23 4.52
N ARG A 301 11.40 5.62 4.77
CA ARG A 301 12.56 4.86 4.28
C ARG A 301 12.59 3.45 4.86
N ASN A 302 12.15 3.27 6.11
CA ASN A 302 11.98 1.97 6.74
C ASN A 302 10.96 1.11 5.97
N LEU A 303 9.77 1.65 5.70
CA LEU A 303 8.75 0.97 4.89
C LEU A 303 9.24 0.67 3.46
N HIS A 304 9.91 1.61 2.81
CA HIS A 304 10.44 1.43 1.45
C HIS A 304 11.46 0.29 1.37
N ASN A 305 12.40 0.22 2.32
CA ASN A 305 13.42 -0.80 2.38
C ASN A 305 12.79 -2.17 2.63
N TRP A 306 11.89 -2.25 3.61
CA TRP A 306 11.12 -3.45 3.89
C TRP A 306 10.29 -3.90 2.68
N ALA A 307 9.57 -2.98 2.05
CA ALA A 307 8.70 -3.28 0.92
C ALA A 307 9.48 -3.86 -0.27
N ARG A 308 10.59 -3.24 -0.66
CA ARG A 308 11.45 -3.74 -1.75
C ARG A 308 11.99 -5.14 -1.45
N GLN A 309 12.39 -5.38 -0.22
CA GLN A 309 13.09 -6.61 0.18
C GLN A 309 12.14 -7.79 0.40
N TYR A 310 10.92 -7.55 0.96
CA TYR A 310 10.09 -8.62 1.50
C TYR A 310 8.64 -8.64 1.04
N GLN A 311 8.14 -7.57 0.42
CA GLN A 311 6.71 -7.45 0.17
C GLN A 311 6.35 -7.31 -1.32
N VAL A 312 7.10 -6.54 -2.07
CA VAL A 312 6.80 -6.25 -3.47
C VAL A 312 7.26 -7.38 -4.37
N ASN A 313 6.39 -7.85 -5.26
CA ASN A 313 6.76 -8.84 -6.26
C ASN A 313 7.94 -8.33 -7.10
N MET A 314 9.00 -9.16 -7.22
CA MET A 314 10.22 -8.77 -7.90
C MET A 314 10.78 -7.41 -7.39
N GLY A 315 10.66 -7.16 -6.07
CA GLY A 315 11.00 -5.85 -5.47
C GLY A 315 12.46 -5.46 -5.61
N MET A 316 13.36 -6.43 -5.77
CA MET A 316 14.80 -6.19 -6.00
C MET A 316 15.19 -6.19 -7.48
N GLU A 317 14.28 -6.59 -8.38
CA GLU A 317 14.53 -6.59 -9.82
C GLU A 317 14.37 -5.19 -10.43
N ASP A 318 14.94 -5.00 -11.62
CA ASP A 318 14.79 -3.75 -12.39
C ASP A 318 13.35 -3.53 -12.89
N ARG A 319 13.04 -2.31 -13.29
CA ARG A 319 11.75 -1.91 -13.88
C ARG A 319 11.94 -1.50 -15.33
N LEU A 320 11.00 -1.94 -16.17
CA LEU A 320 10.98 -1.60 -17.58
C LEU A 320 10.41 -0.19 -17.79
N THR A 321 11.09 0.61 -18.60
CA THR A 321 10.48 1.81 -19.18
C THR A 321 9.52 1.42 -20.29
N LEU A 322 8.49 2.22 -20.55
CA LEU A 322 7.46 1.84 -21.51
C LEU A 322 6.89 3.03 -22.31
N LEU A 323 6.32 2.71 -23.46
CA LEU A 323 5.39 3.56 -24.22
C LEU A 323 4.01 2.89 -24.20
N ASN A 324 3.00 3.54 -23.64
CA ASN A 324 1.60 3.17 -23.69
C ASN A 324 0.91 3.91 -24.84
N ASN A 325 -0.25 3.43 -25.31
CA ASN A 325 -0.98 4.08 -26.40
C ASN A 325 -2.29 4.73 -26.01
N TRP A 326 -2.69 4.68 -24.73
CA TRP A 326 -4.04 5.12 -24.33
C TRP A 326 -4.30 6.61 -24.62
N GLU A 327 -3.45 7.50 -24.13
CA GLU A 327 -3.58 8.94 -24.33
C GLU A 327 -3.33 9.38 -25.78
N ASN A 328 -2.64 8.54 -26.56
CA ASN A 328 -2.35 8.81 -27.96
C ASN A 328 -3.50 8.38 -28.87
N THR A 329 -4.04 7.17 -28.72
CA THR A 329 -4.98 6.60 -29.67
C THR A 329 -6.36 6.29 -29.09
N GLY A 330 -6.50 6.16 -27.78
CA GLY A 330 -7.70 5.62 -27.14
C GLY A 330 -8.10 4.30 -27.79
N PHE A 331 -9.35 4.20 -28.21
CA PHE A 331 -9.89 3.03 -28.92
C PHE A 331 -9.59 3.01 -30.44
N ASP A 332 -9.02 4.07 -31.01
CA ASP A 332 -8.83 4.21 -32.47
C ASP A 332 -7.42 3.77 -32.90
N PHE A 333 -7.25 2.47 -33.09
CA PHE A 333 -6.02 1.88 -33.56
C PHE A 333 -6.29 0.60 -34.39
N ASN A 334 -5.29 0.21 -35.16
CA ASN A 334 -5.24 -1.05 -35.86
C ASN A 334 -3.82 -1.65 -35.80
N GLN A 335 -3.62 -2.86 -36.33
CA GLN A 335 -2.33 -3.54 -36.26
C GLN A 335 -1.18 -2.74 -36.89
N GLN A 336 -1.44 -2.03 -38.01
CA GLN A 336 -0.40 -1.22 -38.66
C GLN A 336 0.00 -0.02 -37.78
N SER A 337 -0.97 0.72 -37.28
CA SER A 337 -0.67 1.87 -36.40
C SER A 337 0.06 1.47 -35.12
N LEU A 338 -0.29 0.32 -34.52
CA LEU A 338 0.43 -0.23 -33.36
C LEU A 338 1.86 -0.64 -33.72
N ALA A 339 2.10 -1.23 -34.90
CA ALA A 339 3.45 -1.56 -35.35
C ALA A 339 4.32 -0.32 -35.57
N GLU A 340 3.72 0.81 -35.95
CA GLU A 340 4.42 2.11 -36.02
C GLU A 340 4.78 2.60 -34.63
N LEU A 341 3.84 2.58 -33.66
CA LEU A 341 4.10 2.96 -32.25
C LEU A 341 5.16 2.09 -31.58
N MET A 342 5.26 0.81 -31.94
CA MET A 342 6.34 -0.06 -31.45
C MET A 342 7.71 0.37 -31.97
N LYS A 343 7.81 0.89 -33.19
CA LYS A 343 9.06 1.50 -33.72
C LYS A 343 9.35 2.81 -32.99
N ASP A 344 8.31 3.64 -32.80
CA ASP A 344 8.45 4.90 -32.05
C ASP A 344 8.95 4.63 -30.62
N ALA A 345 8.46 3.56 -29.95
CA ALA A 345 8.95 3.11 -28.65
C ALA A 345 10.45 2.75 -28.69
N LYS A 346 10.89 2.04 -29.71
CA LYS A 346 12.30 1.70 -29.93
C LYS A 346 13.16 2.95 -30.14
N ASP A 347 12.69 3.86 -31.00
CA ASP A 347 13.40 5.09 -31.34
C ASP A 347 13.49 6.03 -30.14
N LEU A 348 12.46 6.06 -29.27
CA LEU A 348 12.46 6.77 -28.00
C LEU A 348 13.49 6.18 -27.02
N GLY A 349 13.78 4.89 -27.12
CA GLY A 349 14.73 4.16 -26.29
C GLY A 349 14.14 3.45 -25.09
N VAL A 350 12.79 3.33 -24.99
CA VAL A 350 12.13 2.56 -23.93
C VAL A 350 12.17 1.06 -24.17
N ASP A 351 12.03 0.28 -23.10
CA ASP A 351 12.17 -1.18 -23.12
C ASP A 351 10.96 -1.90 -23.74
N MET A 352 9.76 -1.29 -23.63
CA MET A 352 8.51 -2.00 -23.90
C MET A 352 7.46 -1.08 -24.52
N PHE A 353 6.64 -1.67 -25.39
CA PHE A 353 5.35 -1.12 -25.82
C PHE A 353 4.22 -1.81 -25.04
N LEU A 354 3.34 -1.03 -24.43
CA LEU A 354 2.17 -1.50 -23.68
C LEU A 354 0.88 -1.15 -24.42
N LEU A 355 0.19 -2.17 -24.93
CA LEU A 355 -1.13 -2.03 -25.53
C LEU A 355 -2.20 -1.88 -24.46
N ASP A 356 -2.93 -0.77 -24.46
CA ASP A 356 -4.01 -0.47 -23.54
C ASP A 356 -5.38 -0.97 -24.02
N ASP A 357 -6.50 -0.48 -23.45
CA ASP A 357 -7.88 -0.90 -23.74
C ASP A 357 -8.26 -0.80 -25.21
N GLY A 358 -9.20 -1.63 -25.67
CA GLY A 358 -9.80 -1.54 -27.01
C GLY A 358 -9.37 -2.62 -28.00
N TRP A 359 -8.58 -3.61 -27.61
CA TRP A 359 -8.02 -4.63 -28.50
C TRP A 359 -8.89 -5.89 -28.67
N PHE A 360 -9.96 -6.04 -27.90
CA PHE A 360 -10.69 -7.31 -27.74
C PHE A 360 -12.15 -7.24 -28.16
N ALA A 361 -12.81 -8.41 -28.15
CA ALA A 361 -14.18 -8.71 -28.50
C ALA A 361 -14.50 -8.70 -30.04
N ASN A 362 -15.22 -9.69 -30.50
CA ASN A 362 -15.58 -9.84 -31.91
C ASN A 362 -17.08 -9.61 -32.18
N LYS A 363 -17.98 -10.19 -31.36
CA LYS A 363 -19.42 -9.99 -31.51
C LYS A 363 -19.84 -8.58 -31.13
N TYR A 364 -19.26 -8.06 -30.04
CA TYR A 364 -19.47 -6.71 -29.52
C TYR A 364 -18.12 -5.98 -29.39
N PRO A 365 -17.53 -5.54 -30.53
CA PRO A 365 -16.17 -4.97 -30.52
C PRO A 365 -16.00 -3.81 -29.55
N ARG A 366 -14.91 -3.82 -28.80
CA ARG A 366 -14.53 -2.78 -27.87
C ARG A 366 -14.12 -1.49 -28.60
N LYS A 367 -15.10 -0.63 -28.90
CA LYS A 367 -14.90 0.67 -29.56
C LYS A 367 -15.06 1.85 -28.60
N ASP A 368 -15.65 1.60 -27.45
CA ASP A 368 -15.91 2.50 -26.34
C ASP A 368 -16.13 1.63 -25.09
N ASP A 369 -16.47 2.25 -23.96
CA ASP A 369 -16.66 1.57 -22.68
C ASP A 369 -18.05 0.91 -22.49
N HIS A 370 -18.91 0.87 -23.54
CA HIS A 370 -20.27 0.33 -23.45
C HIS A 370 -20.39 -1.16 -23.83
N ALA A 371 -19.35 -1.74 -24.43
CA ALA A 371 -19.40 -3.12 -24.94
C ALA A 371 -18.05 -3.85 -24.87
N GLY A 372 -18.12 -5.17 -25.01
CA GLY A 372 -16.97 -6.06 -25.23
C GLY A 372 -16.26 -6.53 -23.97
N LEU A 373 -16.36 -5.83 -22.86
CA LEU A 373 -15.68 -6.22 -21.63
C LEU A 373 -16.19 -7.56 -21.11
N GLY A 374 -15.28 -8.51 -20.94
CA GLY A 374 -15.57 -9.92 -20.68
C GLY A 374 -15.18 -10.86 -21.82
N ASP A 375 -14.99 -10.36 -23.06
CA ASP A 375 -14.70 -11.19 -24.25
C ASP A 375 -13.25 -10.95 -24.69
N TRP A 376 -12.31 -11.68 -24.11
CA TRP A 376 -10.86 -11.45 -24.23
C TRP A 376 -10.21 -12.08 -25.45
N GLU A 377 -10.85 -11.98 -26.62
CA GLU A 377 -10.28 -12.36 -27.90
C GLU A 377 -9.97 -11.14 -28.75
N ALA A 378 -8.81 -11.11 -29.41
CA ALA A 378 -8.42 -9.98 -30.24
C ALA A 378 -9.48 -9.69 -31.32
N THR A 379 -9.86 -8.40 -31.43
CA THR A 379 -10.84 -7.95 -32.44
C THR A 379 -10.26 -8.10 -33.84
N LYS A 380 -10.74 -9.06 -34.60
CA LYS A 380 -10.20 -9.42 -35.95
C LYS A 380 -10.23 -8.26 -36.95
N SER A 381 -11.20 -7.36 -36.85
CA SER A 381 -11.27 -6.17 -37.72
C SER A 381 -10.17 -5.14 -37.46
N LYS A 382 -9.65 -5.05 -36.23
CA LYS A 382 -8.52 -4.18 -35.88
C LYS A 382 -7.19 -4.91 -35.97
N LEU A 383 -7.15 -6.16 -35.52
CA LEU A 383 -5.96 -6.98 -35.29
C LEU A 383 -6.11 -8.31 -36.02
N PRO A 384 -5.98 -8.34 -37.36
CA PRO A 384 -6.21 -9.55 -38.15
C PRO A 384 -5.31 -10.71 -37.77
N ASP A 385 -4.08 -10.45 -37.35
CA ASP A 385 -3.11 -11.47 -36.92
C ASP A 385 -3.17 -11.76 -35.39
N GLY A 386 -4.10 -11.10 -34.66
CA GLY A 386 -4.30 -11.28 -33.23
C GLY A 386 -3.08 -10.87 -32.37
N ILE A 387 -3.06 -11.34 -31.09
CA ILE A 387 -1.93 -11.11 -30.19
C ILE A 387 -0.60 -11.66 -30.73
N PRO A 388 -0.56 -12.86 -31.36
CA PRO A 388 0.70 -13.36 -31.96
C PRO A 388 1.29 -12.40 -33.00
N GLY A 389 0.45 -11.70 -33.77
CA GLY A 389 0.87 -10.69 -34.73
C GLY A 389 1.55 -9.51 -34.04
N LEU A 390 0.95 -8.98 -32.95
CA LEU A 390 1.49 -7.87 -32.18
C LEU A 390 2.83 -8.24 -31.50
N VAL A 391 2.92 -9.41 -30.91
CA VAL A 391 4.17 -9.92 -30.30
C VAL A 391 5.29 -10.01 -31.34
N ARG A 392 4.97 -10.52 -32.52
CA ARG A 392 5.92 -10.58 -33.68
C ARG A 392 6.36 -9.17 -34.10
N ASP A 393 5.43 -8.22 -34.20
CA ASP A 393 5.70 -6.87 -34.64
C ASP A 393 6.58 -6.12 -33.58
N ALA A 394 6.31 -6.29 -32.29
CA ALA A 394 7.14 -5.77 -31.20
C ALA A 394 8.56 -6.34 -31.22
N LYS A 395 8.69 -7.65 -31.40
CA LYS A 395 10.00 -8.33 -31.53
C LYS A 395 10.78 -7.82 -32.74
N LYS A 396 10.10 -7.59 -33.88
CA LYS A 396 10.70 -7.00 -35.08
C LYS A 396 11.16 -5.56 -34.84
N ALA A 397 10.40 -4.77 -34.08
CA ALA A 397 10.77 -3.41 -33.67
C ALA A 397 11.93 -3.41 -32.66
N GLY A 398 12.13 -4.49 -31.91
CA GLY A 398 13.20 -4.62 -30.89
C GLY A 398 12.77 -4.10 -29.51
N VAL A 399 11.47 -4.18 -29.20
CA VAL A 399 10.90 -3.86 -27.88
C VAL A 399 10.13 -5.05 -27.33
N LYS A 400 9.93 -5.11 -26.02
CA LYS A 400 9.02 -6.06 -25.37
C LYS A 400 7.57 -5.64 -25.60
N PHE A 401 6.65 -6.61 -25.46
CA PHE A 401 5.21 -6.38 -25.61
C PHE A 401 4.48 -6.61 -24.29
N GLY A 402 3.70 -5.64 -23.85
CA GLY A 402 2.78 -5.72 -22.73
C GLY A 402 1.34 -5.52 -23.17
N ILE A 403 0.38 -5.97 -22.34
CA ILE A 403 -1.04 -5.90 -22.67
C ILE A 403 -1.89 -5.55 -21.44
N TRP A 404 -2.91 -4.73 -21.65
CA TRP A 404 -3.91 -4.35 -20.66
C TRP A 404 -5.05 -5.37 -20.61
N ILE A 405 -5.55 -5.63 -19.38
CA ILE A 405 -6.76 -6.41 -19.12
C ILE A 405 -7.55 -5.80 -17.96
N GLU A 406 -8.88 -5.95 -17.98
CA GLU A 406 -9.79 -5.63 -16.88
C GLU A 406 -10.69 -6.85 -16.58
N PRO A 407 -10.13 -7.94 -16.05
CA PRO A 407 -10.76 -9.25 -16.07
C PRO A 407 -11.80 -9.46 -14.98
N GLU A 408 -11.98 -8.52 -14.08
CA GLU A 408 -12.96 -8.57 -12.98
C GLU A 408 -14.31 -7.92 -13.35
N MET A 409 -14.37 -7.32 -14.55
CA MET A 409 -15.53 -6.54 -15.00
C MET A 409 -16.15 -7.15 -16.26
N VAL A 410 -17.41 -6.81 -16.50
CA VAL A 410 -18.15 -7.27 -17.67
C VAL A 410 -19.13 -6.19 -18.13
N ASN A 411 -19.26 -6.00 -19.46
CA ASN A 411 -20.35 -5.22 -20.02
C ASN A 411 -21.59 -6.06 -20.22
N PRO A 412 -22.81 -5.50 -20.11
CA PRO A 412 -24.03 -6.17 -20.54
C PRO A 412 -24.01 -6.61 -22.02
N LYS A 413 -23.34 -5.82 -22.87
CA LYS A 413 -23.07 -6.18 -24.27
C LYS A 413 -21.75 -6.94 -24.38
N SER A 414 -21.76 -8.22 -23.97
CA SER A 414 -20.67 -9.17 -24.11
C SER A 414 -21.22 -10.58 -24.27
N GLU A 415 -20.48 -11.46 -24.92
CA GLU A 415 -20.82 -12.88 -25.01
C GLU A 415 -20.74 -13.58 -23.64
N LEU A 416 -19.82 -13.10 -22.77
CA LEU A 416 -19.71 -13.59 -21.40
C LEU A 416 -20.99 -13.37 -20.63
N PHE A 417 -21.55 -12.16 -20.66
CA PHE A 417 -22.78 -11.85 -19.93
C PHE A 417 -23.98 -12.59 -20.49
N GLU A 418 -24.08 -12.77 -21.83
CA GLU A 418 -25.12 -13.58 -22.44
C GLU A 418 -25.09 -15.04 -21.95
N LYS A 419 -23.89 -15.63 -21.80
CA LYS A 419 -23.69 -17.01 -21.37
C LYS A 419 -23.84 -17.23 -19.89
N HIS A 420 -23.40 -16.23 -19.10
CA HIS A 420 -23.28 -16.34 -17.65
C HIS A 420 -23.78 -15.08 -16.92
N PRO A 421 -25.06 -14.71 -17.05
CA PRO A 421 -25.63 -13.59 -16.31
C PRO A 421 -25.67 -13.82 -14.79
N ASP A 422 -25.54 -15.08 -14.34
CA ASP A 422 -25.42 -15.50 -12.95
C ASP A 422 -24.02 -15.31 -12.33
N TRP A 423 -23.03 -14.88 -13.12
CA TRP A 423 -21.67 -14.62 -12.65
C TRP A 423 -21.43 -13.19 -12.18
N VAL A 424 -22.42 -12.33 -12.30
CA VAL A 424 -22.31 -10.93 -11.91
C VAL A 424 -22.90 -10.66 -10.53
N ILE A 425 -22.34 -9.66 -9.87
CA ILE A 425 -22.89 -9.09 -8.64
C ILE A 425 -24.07 -8.19 -9.04
N MET A 426 -25.29 -8.67 -8.80
CA MET A 426 -26.50 -8.01 -9.26
C MET A 426 -27.69 -8.37 -8.36
N GLN A 427 -28.41 -7.35 -7.87
CA GLN A 427 -29.58 -7.54 -7.02
C GLN A 427 -30.75 -8.14 -7.77
N PRO A 428 -31.42 -9.17 -7.22
CA PRO A 428 -32.65 -9.69 -7.81
C PRO A 428 -33.84 -8.73 -7.58
N LYS A 429 -34.73 -8.64 -8.55
CA LYS A 429 -36.00 -7.89 -8.47
C LYS A 429 -35.83 -6.38 -8.21
N ARG A 430 -34.73 -5.80 -8.61
CA ARG A 430 -34.44 -4.37 -8.58
C ARG A 430 -33.81 -3.95 -9.90
N ASP A 431 -33.92 -2.66 -10.25
CA ASP A 431 -33.20 -2.08 -11.36
C ASP A 431 -31.71 -2.19 -11.12
N THR A 432 -30.96 -2.57 -12.15
CA THR A 432 -29.51 -2.69 -12.09
C THR A 432 -28.88 -1.30 -12.20
N TYR A 433 -28.04 -0.98 -11.25
CA TYR A 433 -27.22 0.22 -11.31
C TYR A 433 -25.83 -0.12 -11.90
N TYR A 434 -25.49 0.55 -12.99
CA TYR A 434 -24.21 0.40 -13.69
C TYR A 434 -23.25 1.51 -13.29
N TYR A 435 -22.02 1.15 -12.98
CA TYR A 435 -20.93 2.10 -12.82
C TYR A 435 -20.02 1.96 -14.03
N ARG A 436 -19.74 3.08 -14.76
CA ARG A 436 -19.00 3.08 -16.03
C ARG A 436 -19.55 2.06 -17.06
N ASN A 437 -20.85 1.90 -17.18
CA ASN A 437 -21.48 0.92 -18.07
C ASN A 437 -21.06 -0.54 -17.84
N GLN A 438 -20.56 -0.86 -16.66
CA GLN A 438 -19.99 -2.15 -16.30
C GLN A 438 -20.76 -2.78 -15.12
N LEU A 439 -20.56 -4.09 -14.99
CA LEU A 439 -20.92 -4.89 -13.80
C LEU A 439 -19.65 -5.61 -13.31
N VAL A 440 -19.64 -5.90 -12.02
CA VAL A 440 -18.55 -6.61 -11.37
C VAL A 440 -18.82 -8.10 -11.40
N LEU A 441 -17.87 -8.91 -11.85
CA LEU A 441 -17.91 -10.37 -11.77
C LEU A 441 -17.79 -10.83 -10.32
N ASP A 442 -18.58 -11.82 -9.93
CA ASP A 442 -18.54 -12.40 -8.59
C ASP A 442 -17.35 -13.37 -8.43
N ILE A 443 -16.19 -12.82 -8.12
CA ILE A 443 -14.93 -13.59 -7.96
C ILE A 443 -14.94 -14.45 -6.70
N SER A 444 -15.92 -14.30 -5.80
CA SER A 444 -16.12 -15.27 -4.73
C SER A 444 -16.52 -16.66 -5.28
N ASN A 445 -17.09 -16.70 -6.47
CA ASN A 445 -17.47 -17.92 -7.18
C ASN A 445 -16.25 -18.60 -7.83
N PRO A 446 -15.92 -19.88 -7.50
CA PRO A 446 -14.77 -20.60 -8.10
C PRO A 446 -14.81 -20.68 -9.62
N LYS A 447 -16.00 -20.76 -10.26
CA LYS A 447 -16.10 -20.75 -11.73
C LYS A 447 -15.62 -19.43 -12.34
N VAL A 448 -15.90 -18.32 -11.70
CA VAL A 448 -15.41 -17.00 -12.11
C VAL A 448 -13.89 -16.89 -11.88
N GLN A 449 -13.37 -17.45 -10.77
CA GLN A 449 -11.93 -17.55 -10.54
C GLN A 449 -11.22 -18.32 -11.64
N ASP A 450 -11.80 -19.47 -12.08
CA ASP A 450 -11.26 -20.27 -13.19
C ASP A 450 -11.26 -19.49 -14.50
N TYR A 451 -12.33 -18.76 -14.76
CA TYR A 451 -12.44 -17.91 -15.95
C TYR A 451 -11.39 -16.80 -15.95
N VAL A 452 -11.26 -16.04 -14.87
CA VAL A 452 -10.29 -14.92 -14.75
C VAL A 452 -8.86 -15.43 -14.86
N PHE A 453 -8.52 -16.52 -14.16
CA PHE A 453 -7.22 -17.17 -14.33
C PHE A 453 -6.97 -17.60 -15.79
N GLY A 454 -7.98 -18.17 -16.43
CA GLY A 454 -7.92 -18.66 -17.80
C GLY A 454 -7.62 -17.58 -18.84
N ILE A 455 -7.97 -16.32 -18.57
CA ILE A 455 -7.64 -15.18 -19.46
C ILE A 455 -6.11 -15.03 -19.55
N VAL A 456 -5.45 -14.85 -18.42
CA VAL A 456 -3.99 -14.69 -18.37
C VAL A 456 -3.29 -15.97 -18.86
N ASP A 457 -3.76 -17.13 -18.42
CA ASP A 457 -3.18 -18.42 -18.76
C ASP A 457 -3.20 -18.70 -20.26
N ARG A 458 -4.32 -18.40 -20.94
CA ARG A 458 -4.45 -18.54 -22.39
C ARG A 458 -3.52 -17.57 -23.11
N ILE A 459 -3.54 -16.28 -22.76
CA ILE A 459 -2.69 -15.28 -23.41
C ILE A 459 -1.22 -15.70 -23.31
N MET A 460 -0.75 -16.10 -22.14
CA MET A 460 0.64 -16.52 -21.89
C MET A 460 0.99 -17.84 -22.58
N THR A 461 0.06 -18.80 -22.63
CA THR A 461 0.31 -20.11 -23.25
C THR A 461 0.40 -19.99 -24.76
N GLU A 462 -0.49 -19.20 -25.37
CA GLU A 462 -0.51 -18.96 -26.81
C GLU A 462 0.59 -17.99 -27.26
N ASN A 463 1.03 -17.08 -26.35
CA ASN A 463 2.00 -16.01 -26.63
C ASN A 463 3.04 -15.88 -25.50
N PRO A 464 3.99 -16.81 -25.40
CA PRO A 464 4.95 -16.84 -24.30
C PRO A 464 5.91 -15.65 -24.24
N ASP A 465 6.00 -14.88 -25.32
CA ASP A 465 6.80 -13.64 -25.41
C ASP A 465 6.03 -12.38 -24.92
N VAL A 466 4.78 -12.50 -24.44
CA VAL A 466 4.11 -11.41 -23.71
C VAL A 466 4.85 -11.20 -22.39
N ALA A 467 5.37 -9.98 -22.19
CA ALA A 467 6.32 -9.67 -21.14
C ALA A 467 5.71 -8.93 -19.93
N TYR A 468 4.45 -8.49 -20.03
CA TYR A 468 3.86 -7.61 -19.03
C TYR A 468 2.35 -7.53 -19.14
N PHE A 469 1.67 -7.37 -18.00
CA PHE A 469 0.25 -7.06 -17.92
C PHE A 469 -0.01 -5.77 -17.16
N LYS A 470 -0.91 -4.91 -17.67
CA LYS A 470 -1.59 -3.88 -16.90
C LYS A 470 -2.96 -4.43 -16.53
N TRP A 471 -3.19 -4.67 -15.25
CA TRP A 471 -4.44 -5.21 -14.71
C TRP A 471 -5.27 -4.10 -14.12
N ASP A 472 -6.42 -3.82 -14.71
CA ASP A 472 -7.33 -2.75 -14.32
C ASP A 472 -8.58 -3.28 -13.59
N CYS A 473 -9.27 -2.35 -12.91
CA CYS A 473 -10.50 -2.60 -12.18
C CYS A 473 -11.26 -1.28 -12.00
N ASN A 474 -12.16 -0.95 -12.93
CA ASN A 474 -12.73 0.39 -13.05
C ASN A 474 -14.16 0.55 -12.51
N SER A 475 -14.75 -0.49 -11.93
CA SER A 475 -16.09 -0.40 -11.33
C SER A 475 -16.07 -0.69 -9.84
N VAL A 476 -16.85 0.07 -9.09
CA VAL A 476 -17.16 -0.22 -7.69
C VAL A 476 -18.35 -1.20 -7.60
N ILE A 477 -18.52 -1.88 -6.47
CA ILE A 477 -19.67 -2.76 -6.25
C ILE A 477 -20.88 -1.91 -5.87
N THR A 478 -21.81 -1.73 -6.83
CA THR A 478 -23.03 -0.92 -6.64
C THR A 478 -24.26 -1.74 -6.26
N ASN A 479 -24.32 -2.99 -6.71
CA ASN A 479 -25.47 -3.88 -6.48
C ASN A 479 -25.05 -4.99 -5.52
N ILE A 480 -25.30 -4.80 -4.20
CA ILE A 480 -24.77 -5.68 -3.15
C ILE A 480 -25.59 -6.97 -3.07
N TYR A 481 -25.34 -7.92 -3.97
CA TYR A 481 -25.90 -9.26 -3.89
C TYR A 481 -25.08 -10.23 -4.76
N SER A 482 -24.64 -11.32 -4.15
CA SER A 482 -23.97 -12.43 -4.83
C SER A 482 -24.97 -13.59 -5.02
N PRO A 483 -25.29 -13.97 -6.27
CA PRO A 483 -26.09 -15.16 -6.54
C PRO A 483 -25.44 -16.46 -6.02
N TYR A 484 -24.11 -16.49 -5.92
CA TYR A 484 -23.33 -17.60 -5.41
C TYR A 484 -23.49 -17.81 -3.90
N HIS A 485 -23.49 -16.71 -3.11
CA HIS A 485 -23.57 -16.77 -1.63
C HIS A 485 -24.96 -17.09 -1.09
N LYS A 486 -26.01 -16.95 -1.89
CA LYS A 486 -27.40 -17.22 -1.47
C LYS A 486 -27.74 -16.54 -0.13
N GLU A 487 -28.02 -17.31 0.93
CA GLU A 487 -28.37 -16.81 2.27
C GLU A 487 -27.15 -16.28 3.07
N ASN A 488 -25.92 -16.53 2.62
CA ASN A 488 -24.71 -16.11 3.31
C ASN A 488 -24.13 -14.80 2.75
N GLN A 489 -24.99 -13.82 2.44
CA GLN A 489 -24.58 -12.55 1.84
C GLN A 489 -23.55 -11.77 2.67
N GLY A 490 -23.53 -11.95 3.99
CA GLY A 490 -22.55 -11.33 4.89
C GLY A 490 -21.09 -11.79 4.67
N ASN A 491 -20.88 -12.88 3.92
CA ASN A 491 -19.52 -13.35 3.58
C ASN A 491 -19.00 -12.70 2.29
N PHE A 492 -19.86 -12.14 1.47
CA PHE A 492 -19.60 -11.80 0.08
C PHE A 492 -18.40 -10.87 -0.11
N TYR A 493 -18.36 -9.69 0.53
CA TYR A 493 -17.27 -8.72 0.33
C TYR A 493 -15.88 -9.30 0.67
N ILE A 494 -15.82 -10.11 1.71
CA ILE A 494 -14.58 -10.73 2.18
C ILE A 494 -14.16 -11.85 1.25
N ASP A 495 -15.10 -12.72 0.88
CA ASP A 495 -14.79 -13.86 0.00
C ASP A 495 -14.53 -13.41 -1.44
N HIS A 496 -15.06 -12.25 -1.87
CA HIS A 496 -14.69 -11.61 -3.14
C HIS A 496 -13.18 -11.27 -3.17
N VAL A 497 -12.67 -10.58 -2.15
CA VAL A 497 -11.23 -10.28 -2.06
C VAL A 497 -10.39 -11.56 -1.95
N ARG A 498 -10.81 -12.53 -1.14
CA ARG A 498 -10.12 -13.83 -1.06
C ARG A 498 -10.12 -14.59 -2.39
N GLY A 499 -11.16 -14.39 -3.19
CA GLY A 499 -11.26 -14.92 -4.56
C GLY A 499 -10.19 -14.33 -5.47
N ILE A 500 -9.97 -13.01 -5.42
CA ILE A 500 -8.88 -12.34 -6.14
C ILE A 500 -7.52 -12.92 -5.73
N TYR A 501 -7.25 -13.07 -4.44
CA TYR A 501 -5.99 -13.66 -3.96
C TYR A 501 -5.77 -15.07 -4.52
N LYS A 502 -6.81 -15.91 -4.60
CA LYS A 502 -6.69 -17.26 -5.18
C LYS A 502 -6.32 -17.21 -6.66
N VAL A 503 -6.91 -16.29 -7.42
CA VAL A 503 -6.58 -16.10 -8.85
C VAL A 503 -5.13 -15.63 -9.00
N LEU A 504 -4.75 -14.57 -8.29
CA LEU A 504 -3.41 -13.99 -8.36
C LEU A 504 -2.32 -14.97 -7.89
N THR A 505 -2.60 -15.73 -6.83
CA THR A 505 -1.68 -16.79 -6.36
C THR A 505 -1.48 -17.87 -7.44
N ARG A 506 -2.53 -18.28 -8.16
CA ARG A 506 -2.41 -19.24 -9.26
C ARG A 506 -1.58 -18.68 -10.41
N ILE A 507 -1.79 -17.40 -10.77
CA ILE A 507 -1.01 -16.73 -11.81
C ILE A 507 0.46 -16.65 -11.37
N HIS A 508 0.74 -16.15 -10.17
CA HIS A 508 2.10 -16.02 -9.66
C HIS A 508 2.84 -17.37 -9.59
N ASN A 509 2.18 -18.43 -9.12
CA ASN A 509 2.79 -19.75 -9.04
C ASN A 509 3.13 -20.33 -10.43
N LYS A 510 2.31 -20.04 -11.46
CA LYS A 510 2.55 -20.51 -12.82
C LYS A 510 3.53 -19.62 -13.59
N TYR A 511 3.48 -18.31 -13.34
CA TYR A 511 4.27 -17.28 -14.03
C TYR A 511 5.02 -16.37 -13.03
N PRO A 512 5.95 -16.90 -12.23
CA PRO A 512 6.56 -16.16 -11.09
C PRO A 512 7.45 -14.98 -11.52
N LYS A 513 7.81 -14.90 -12.80
CA LYS A 513 8.62 -13.80 -13.36
C LYS A 513 7.82 -12.86 -14.26
N LEU A 514 6.50 -12.90 -14.21
CA LEU A 514 5.64 -12.03 -14.99
C LEU A 514 5.42 -10.72 -14.23
N PRO A 515 5.99 -9.59 -14.70
CA PRO A 515 5.70 -8.29 -14.11
C PRO A 515 4.27 -7.87 -14.43
N MET A 516 3.60 -7.27 -13.44
CA MET A 516 2.25 -6.75 -13.61
C MET A 516 2.13 -5.38 -12.94
N MET A 517 1.42 -4.45 -13.61
CA MET A 517 0.99 -3.17 -13.05
C MET A 517 -0.43 -3.31 -12.52
N LEU A 518 -0.64 -2.90 -11.28
CA LEU A 518 -1.96 -2.76 -10.68
C LEU A 518 -2.55 -1.41 -11.08
N CYS A 519 -3.72 -1.42 -11.69
CA CYS A 519 -4.51 -0.24 -12.01
C CYS A 519 -5.92 -0.39 -11.45
N SER A 520 -6.56 0.72 -11.14
CA SER A 520 -7.97 0.75 -10.75
C SER A 520 -8.54 2.15 -11.04
N GLY A 521 -8.47 2.55 -12.33
CA GLY A 521 -8.72 3.93 -12.72
C GLY A 521 -7.79 4.89 -11.95
N GLY A 522 -6.49 4.67 -12.05
CA GLY A 522 -5.48 5.25 -11.17
C GLY A 522 -5.17 4.37 -9.97
N GLY A 523 -4.92 5.01 -8.81
CA GLY A 523 -4.54 4.39 -7.54
C GLY A 523 -5.69 3.77 -6.73
N GLY A 524 -6.87 3.58 -7.33
CA GLY A 524 -8.08 3.20 -6.59
C GLY A 524 -8.04 1.88 -5.81
N ARG A 525 -6.92 1.12 -5.88
CA ARG A 525 -6.77 -0.17 -5.17
C ARG A 525 -5.32 -0.46 -4.79
N MET A 526 -4.52 0.56 -4.51
CA MET A 526 -3.13 0.36 -4.12
C MET A 526 -3.03 -0.06 -2.65
N ASP A 527 -2.43 -1.20 -2.39
CA ASP A 527 -2.12 -1.71 -1.06
C ASP A 527 -0.98 -2.74 -1.10
N TYR A 528 -0.41 -3.04 0.05
CA TYR A 528 0.74 -3.93 0.13
C TYR A 528 0.40 -5.42 -0.06
N GLU A 529 -0.83 -5.86 0.10
CA GLU A 529 -1.19 -7.26 -0.19
C GLU A 529 -1.23 -7.50 -1.70
N MET A 530 -1.79 -6.56 -2.47
CA MET A 530 -1.77 -6.63 -3.93
C MET A 530 -0.34 -6.58 -4.47
N LEU A 531 0.54 -5.79 -3.88
CA LEU A 531 1.95 -5.71 -4.29
C LEU A 531 2.76 -7.00 -4.06
N LYS A 532 2.24 -8.01 -3.36
CA LYS A 532 2.81 -9.38 -3.37
C LYS A 532 2.74 -10.04 -4.75
N TYR A 533 1.82 -9.59 -5.60
CA TYR A 533 1.58 -10.14 -6.94
C TYR A 533 1.95 -9.15 -8.05
N PHE A 534 1.95 -7.85 -7.76
CA PHE A 534 2.22 -6.77 -8.70
C PHE A 534 3.58 -6.15 -8.43
N THR A 535 4.25 -5.73 -9.51
CA THR A 535 5.56 -5.08 -9.42
C THR A 535 5.45 -3.59 -9.15
N GLU A 536 4.36 -2.99 -9.58
CA GLU A 536 4.04 -1.57 -9.41
C GLU A 536 2.53 -1.32 -9.55
N PHE A 537 2.11 -0.10 -9.24
CA PHE A 537 0.75 0.39 -9.47
C PHE A 537 0.75 1.69 -10.29
N TRP A 538 -0.36 1.94 -10.97
CA TRP A 538 -0.64 3.22 -11.62
C TRP A 538 -1.13 4.21 -10.57
N CYS A 539 -0.36 5.30 -10.34
CA CYS A 539 -0.65 6.22 -9.23
C CYS A 539 -1.96 7.00 -9.41
N SER A 540 -2.20 7.47 -10.63
CA SER A 540 -3.36 8.27 -10.97
C SER A 540 -3.56 8.33 -12.48
N ASP A 541 -4.81 8.40 -12.93
CA ASP A 541 -5.16 8.75 -14.29
C ASP A 541 -4.90 10.23 -14.58
N ASP A 542 -4.82 11.08 -13.53
CA ASP A 542 -4.33 12.45 -13.69
C ASP A 542 -2.82 12.42 -13.94
N THR A 543 -2.44 12.87 -15.12
CA THR A 543 -1.04 12.97 -15.56
C THR A 543 -0.60 14.43 -15.75
N ASP A 544 -1.38 15.41 -15.27
CA ASP A 544 -0.92 16.78 -15.11
C ASP A 544 0.32 16.80 -14.21
N PRO A 545 1.46 17.34 -14.66
CA PRO A 545 2.69 17.28 -13.89
C PRO A 545 2.60 18.05 -12.56
N TYR A 546 1.78 19.07 -12.45
CA TYR A 546 1.56 19.76 -11.18
C TYR A 546 0.82 18.85 -10.19
N GLU A 547 -0.32 18.29 -10.61
CA GLU A 547 -1.09 17.37 -9.75
C GLU A 547 -0.28 16.13 -9.37
N ARG A 548 0.52 15.58 -10.32
CA ARG A 548 1.39 14.44 -10.05
C ARG A 548 2.45 14.71 -8.99
N LEU A 549 2.95 15.94 -8.85
CA LEU A 549 3.86 16.29 -7.76
C LEU A 549 3.21 16.12 -6.39
N TYR A 550 1.95 16.55 -6.22
CA TYR A 550 1.19 16.36 -4.97
C TYR A 550 0.87 14.89 -4.72
N ILE A 551 0.35 14.19 -5.73
CA ILE A 551 -0.01 12.77 -5.65
C ILE A 551 1.23 11.92 -5.31
N GLN A 552 2.32 12.07 -6.08
CA GLN A 552 3.56 11.31 -5.87
C GLN A 552 4.21 11.65 -4.53
N TRP A 553 4.15 12.90 -4.08
CA TRP A 553 4.63 13.30 -2.76
C TRP A 553 3.91 12.55 -1.64
N SER A 554 2.58 12.56 -1.65
CA SER A 554 1.75 11.88 -0.63
C SER A 554 1.98 10.37 -0.63
N LEU A 555 1.90 9.73 -1.80
CA LEU A 555 2.09 8.29 -1.95
C LEU A 555 3.51 7.84 -1.58
N SER A 556 4.53 8.67 -1.85
CA SER A 556 5.92 8.37 -1.51
C SER A 556 6.20 8.30 -0.01
N LYS A 557 5.28 8.69 0.86
CA LYS A 557 5.41 8.48 2.30
C LYS A 557 5.26 7.01 2.67
N PHE A 558 4.50 6.26 1.88
CA PHE A 558 4.18 4.85 2.12
C PHE A 558 4.85 3.90 1.11
N PHE A 559 4.97 4.31 -0.15
CA PHE A 559 5.41 3.44 -1.25
C PHE A 559 6.74 3.90 -1.85
N PRO A 560 7.70 2.98 -2.11
CA PRO A 560 8.94 3.33 -2.79
C PRO A 560 8.69 3.72 -4.25
N ALA A 561 9.49 4.63 -4.80
CA ALA A 561 9.41 5.11 -6.18
C ALA A 561 9.34 3.98 -7.23
N LYS A 562 9.98 2.85 -6.93
CA LYS A 562 9.97 1.63 -7.76
C LYS A 562 8.57 1.08 -8.04
N THR A 563 7.62 1.31 -7.14
CA THR A 563 6.24 0.80 -7.25
C THR A 563 5.28 1.82 -7.84
N MET A 564 5.71 3.05 -8.07
CA MET A 564 4.86 4.15 -8.53
C MET A 564 5.05 4.40 -10.03
N GLY A 565 4.08 3.99 -10.86
CA GLY A 565 4.07 4.26 -12.30
C GLY A 565 3.76 5.73 -12.60
N SER A 566 4.57 6.36 -13.46
CA SER A 566 4.39 7.74 -13.89
C SER A 566 4.72 7.89 -15.37
N HIS A 567 3.75 8.39 -16.16
CA HIS A 567 3.89 8.51 -17.60
C HIS A 567 3.85 9.98 -18.05
N VAL A 568 4.73 10.31 -18.99
CA VAL A 568 4.73 11.58 -19.70
C VAL A 568 3.60 11.57 -20.72
N THR A 569 2.66 12.50 -20.60
CA THR A 569 1.48 12.61 -21.48
C THR A 569 1.28 14.02 -22.01
N ASN A 570 0.19 14.22 -22.76
CA ASN A 570 -0.27 15.52 -23.22
C ASN A 570 -1.48 16.06 -22.42
N TRP A 571 -1.74 15.55 -21.23
CA TRP A 571 -2.86 15.99 -20.39
C TRP A 571 -2.82 17.52 -20.15
N ASN A 572 -1.69 18.05 -19.72
CA ASN A 572 -1.48 19.51 -19.63
C ASN A 572 -0.45 20.00 -20.65
N LYS A 573 -0.91 20.37 -21.84
CA LYS A 573 -0.06 20.88 -22.93
C LYS A 573 0.57 22.26 -22.67
N ASN A 574 0.11 22.98 -21.65
CA ASN A 574 0.67 24.27 -21.28
C ASN A 574 2.02 24.16 -20.56
N THR A 575 2.34 22.98 -20.04
CA THR A 575 3.64 22.68 -19.43
C THR A 575 4.64 22.20 -20.48
N SER A 576 5.92 22.50 -20.28
CA SER A 576 7.00 22.03 -21.17
C SER A 576 7.13 20.51 -21.11
N VAL A 577 7.55 19.88 -22.20
CA VAL A 577 7.85 18.44 -22.21
C VAL A 577 8.95 18.10 -21.20
N LYS A 578 9.90 19.05 -20.96
CA LYS A 578 10.95 18.89 -19.94
C LYS A 578 10.32 18.75 -18.54
N PHE A 579 9.44 19.67 -18.14
CA PHE A 579 8.80 19.64 -16.83
C PHE A 579 8.02 18.35 -16.62
N ARG A 580 7.19 17.94 -17.60
CA ARG A 580 6.46 16.65 -17.57
C ARG A 580 7.38 15.45 -17.42
N THR A 581 8.47 15.43 -18.18
CA THR A 581 9.44 14.32 -18.14
C THR A 581 10.20 14.26 -16.82
N ASP A 582 10.62 15.40 -16.29
CA ASP A 582 11.36 15.44 -15.01
C ASP A 582 10.48 15.02 -13.83
N VAL A 583 9.19 15.40 -13.82
CA VAL A 583 8.23 14.92 -12.82
C VAL A 583 8.07 13.41 -12.89
N CYS A 584 7.89 12.85 -14.09
CA CYS A 584 7.74 11.40 -14.26
C CYS A 584 9.02 10.63 -13.94
N SER A 585 10.19 11.23 -14.18
CA SER A 585 11.50 10.62 -13.91
C SER A 585 11.81 10.46 -12.42
N SER A 586 11.07 11.11 -11.53
CA SER A 586 11.21 10.90 -10.08
C SER A 586 10.59 9.59 -9.57
N CYS A 587 9.95 8.81 -10.45
CA CYS A 587 9.33 7.51 -10.17
C CYS A 587 9.68 6.49 -11.27
N LYS A 588 8.87 5.43 -11.44
CA LYS A 588 9.01 4.50 -12.58
C LYS A 588 8.53 5.18 -13.85
N LEU A 589 9.47 5.57 -14.71
CA LEU A 589 9.22 6.33 -15.94
C LEU A 589 8.51 5.50 -17.01
N GLY A 590 7.48 6.10 -17.61
CA GLY A 590 6.86 5.68 -18.85
C GLY A 590 6.44 6.88 -19.71
N PHE A 591 5.92 6.59 -20.88
CA PHE A 591 5.36 7.57 -21.81
C PHE A 591 4.00 7.09 -22.30
N ASP A 592 3.11 8.04 -22.52
CA ASP A 592 1.82 7.85 -23.16
C ASP A 592 1.48 9.13 -23.92
N ILE A 593 2.18 9.35 -25.01
CA ILE A 593 2.20 10.61 -25.76
C ILE A 593 2.35 10.36 -27.24
N ASP A 594 1.70 11.18 -28.05
CA ASP A 594 1.96 11.21 -29.49
C ASP A 594 3.34 11.85 -29.77
N LEU A 595 4.33 11.01 -30.02
CA LEU A 595 5.70 11.45 -30.31
C LEU A 595 5.81 12.31 -31.58
N LYS A 596 4.87 12.17 -32.51
CA LYS A 596 4.82 12.97 -33.76
C LYS A 596 4.37 14.41 -33.49
N SER A 597 3.75 14.68 -32.34
CA SER A 597 3.36 16.03 -31.91
C SER A 597 4.50 16.85 -31.34
N LEU A 598 5.65 16.24 -31.04
CA LEU A 598 6.83 16.91 -30.50
C LEU A 598 7.63 17.60 -31.60
N SER A 599 8.19 18.77 -31.29
CA SER A 599 9.20 19.40 -32.15
C SER A 599 10.49 18.55 -32.20
N GLY A 600 11.36 18.82 -33.17
CA GLY A 600 12.60 18.06 -33.30
C GLY A 600 13.51 18.12 -32.07
N ASP A 601 13.54 19.26 -31.38
CA ASP A 601 14.31 19.43 -30.15
C ASP A 601 13.66 18.78 -28.95
N GLU A 602 12.33 18.83 -28.82
CA GLU A 602 11.59 18.11 -27.80
C GLU A 602 11.74 16.60 -27.97
N TYR A 603 11.68 16.08 -29.19
CA TYR A 603 11.90 14.66 -29.47
C TYR A 603 13.31 14.21 -29.07
N LYS A 604 14.35 14.99 -29.43
CA LYS A 604 15.73 14.71 -28.98
C LYS A 604 15.86 14.80 -27.46
N PHE A 605 15.16 15.74 -26.82
CA PHE A 605 15.15 15.89 -25.38
C PHE A 605 14.63 14.61 -24.71
N VAL A 606 13.44 14.10 -25.09
CA VAL A 606 12.86 12.89 -24.45
C VAL A 606 13.73 11.65 -24.68
N GLN A 607 14.37 11.51 -25.86
CA GLN A 607 15.35 10.43 -26.10
C GLN A 607 16.56 10.52 -25.16
N ASN A 608 17.09 11.73 -24.93
CA ASN A 608 18.20 11.95 -24.00
C ASN A 608 17.75 11.73 -22.55
N ALA A 609 16.52 12.14 -22.20
CA ALA A 609 15.96 11.95 -20.86
C ALA A 609 15.79 10.47 -20.51
N VAL A 610 15.38 9.62 -21.45
CA VAL A 610 15.33 8.15 -21.26
C VAL A 610 16.73 7.60 -20.93
N LYS A 611 17.78 8.01 -21.70
CA LYS A 611 19.17 7.58 -21.44
C LYS A 611 19.68 8.07 -20.09
N ASN A 612 19.37 9.32 -19.73
CA ASN A 612 19.73 9.88 -18.43
C ASN A 612 19.01 9.14 -17.30
N TYR A 613 17.71 8.83 -17.48
CA TYR A 613 16.94 8.04 -16.52
C TYR A 613 17.57 6.68 -16.26
N ASP A 614 18.02 5.96 -17.30
CA ASP A 614 18.71 4.68 -17.12
C ASP A 614 19.94 4.78 -16.22
N SER A 615 20.68 5.89 -16.29
CA SER A 615 21.82 6.13 -15.41
C SER A 615 21.44 6.49 -13.98
N MET A 616 20.30 7.16 -13.79
CA MET A 616 19.76 7.60 -12.50
C MET A 616 18.87 6.54 -11.83
N LYS A 617 18.28 5.65 -12.63
CA LYS A 617 17.30 4.64 -12.21
C LYS A 617 17.69 3.85 -10.94
N PRO A 618 18.93 3.37 -10.77
CA PRO A 618 19.32 2.67 -9.55
C PRO A 618 19.23 3.53 -8.28
N MET A 619 19.47 4.84 -8.38
CA MET A 619 19.33 5.76 -7.24
C MET A 619 17.85 6.02 -6.93
N ILE A 620 17.03 6.26 -7.96
CA ILE A 620 15.62 6.60 -7.83
C ILE A 620 14.82 5.41 -7.30
N LEU A 621 15.01 4.22 -7.89
CA LEU A 621 14.20 3.04 -7.60
C LEU A 621 14.68 2.25 -6.38
N ASP A 622 16.00 2.22 -6.13
CA ASP A 622 16.61 1.39 -5.07
C ASP A 622 17.26 2.19 -3.95
N GLY A 623 17.51 3.48 -4.15
CA GLY A 623 18.09 4.39 -3.17
C GLY A 623 17.15 4.77 -2.03
N ASP A 624 17.66 5.59 -1.14
CA ASP A 624 16.88 6.21 -0.06
C ASP A 624 16.32 7.55 -0.51
N GLN A 625 15.02 7.71 -0.37
CA GLN A 625 14.31 8.93 -0.74
C GLN A 625 14.24 9.91 0.44
N TYR A 626 14.47 11.18 0.14
CA TYR A 626 14.33 12.30 1.09
C TYR A 626 13.47 13.39 0.45
N ARG A 627 12.35 13.73 1.09
CA ARG A 627 11.47 14.83 0.72
C ARG A 627 12.00 16.09 1.38
N LEU A 628 12.44 17.07 0.61
CA LEU A 628 13.20 18.23 1.11
C LEU A 628 12.35 19.49 1.20
N VAL A 629 11.53 19.75 0.19
CA VAL A 629 10.63 20.92 0.09
C VAL A 629 9.26 20.43 -0.32
N SER A 630 8.27 20.64 0.54
CA SER A 630 6.91 20.14 0.35
C SER A 630 6.12 21.03 -0.62
N PRO A 631 5.45 20.46 -1.65
CA PRO A 631 4.57 21.23 -2.53
C PRO A 631 3.32 21.75 -1.80
N TYR A 632 2.98 21.20 -0.62
CA TYR A 632 1.88 21.67 0.23
C TYR A 632 2.23 22.89 1.07
N GLU A 633 3.51 23.25 1.22
CA GLU A 633 3.98 24.32 2.10
C GLU A 633 4.43 25.58 1.34
N GLY A 634 4.41 25.55 0.01
CA GLY A 634 4.85 26.70 -0.79
C GLY A 634 4.74 26.46 -2.29
N ASN A 635 5.48 27.27 -3.06
CA ASN A 635 5.45 27.29 -4.51
C ASN A 635 6.60 26.50 -5.17
N HIS A 636 7.29 25.68 -4.39
CA HIS A 636 8.44 24.88 -4.81
C HIS A 636 8.30 23.46 -4.31
N CYS A 637 8.95 22.52 -4.99
CA CYS A 637 9.06 21.14 -4.54
C CYS A 637 10.48 20.63 -4.76
N ALA A 638 11.04 19.87 -3.81
CA ALA A 638 12.33 19.23 -4.00
C ALA A 638 12.41 17.87 -3.30
N ILE A 639 13.00 16.90 -4.02
CA ILE A 639 13.17 15.52 -3.57
C ILE A 639 14.57 15.08 -3.95
N ASN A 640 15.32 14.44 -3.04
CA ASN A 640 16.54 13.76 -3.42
C ASN A 640 16.51 12.25 -3.14
N TYR A 641 17.19 11.51 -3.98
CA TYR A 641 17.46 10.09 -3.84
C TYR A 641 18.96 9.87 -3.67
N VAL A 642 19.33 9.03 -2.72
CA VAL A 642 20.74 8.75 -2.41
C VAL A 642 20.99 7.25 -2.55
N SER A 643 22.05 6.87 -3.25
CA SER A 643 22.46 5.47 -3.36
C SER A 643 22.81 4.88 -1.98
N LYS A 644 22.61 3.57 -1.81
CA LYS A 644 22.83 2.90 -0.51
C LYS A 644 24.25 3.03 0.03
N ASP A 645 25.22 3.14 -0.85
CA ASP A 645 26.64 3.38 -0.52
C ASP A 645 26.97 4.87 -0.33
N ARG A 646 25.98 5.76 -0.51
CA ARG A 646 26.11 7.23 -0.45
C ARG A 646 27.15 7.83 -1.41
N GLN A 647 27.49 7.08 -2.48
CA GLN A 647 28.45 7.55 -3.46
C GLN A 647 27.83 8.48 -4.48
N ARG A 648 26.54 8.33 -4.77
CA ARG A 648 25.81 9.07 -5.78
C ARG A 648 24.47 9.53 -5.24
N ALA A 649 24.01 10.67 -5.75
CA ALA A 649 22.64 11.15 -5.46
C ALA A 649 22.03 11.83 -6.70
N VAL A 650 20.71 11.94 -6.70
CA VAL A 650 19.99 12.75 -7.68
C VAL A 650 19.00 13.65 -6.94
N LEU A 651 19.02 14.94 -7.28
CA LEU A 651 18.10 15.95 -6.76
C LEU A 651 17.15 16.38 -7.88
N PHE A 652 15.86 16.33 -7.61
CA PHE A 652 14.81 16.93 -8.43
C PHE A 652 14.32 18.18 -7.73
N ALA A 653 14.26 19.30 -8.45
CA ALA A 653 13.73 20.57 -7.97
C ALA A 653 12.73 21.12 -8.97
N TYR A 654 11.60 21.65 -8.48
CA TYR A 654 10.48 22.10 -9.29
C TYR A 654 9.98 23.45 -8.79
N ASP A 655 9.83 24.41 -9.72
CA ASP A 655 9.11 25.65 -9.50
C ASP A 655 7.64 25.47 -9.93
N LEU A 656 6.71 25.55 -8.98
CA LEU A 656 5.28 25.34 -9.22
C LEU A 656 4.65 26.65 -9.70
N HIS A 657 4.43 27.59 -8.79
CA HIS A 657 3.84 28.90 -9.05
C HIS A 657 4.53 30.01 -8.25
N PRO A 658 5.86 30.22 -8.48
CA PRO A 658 6.63 31.16 -7.68
C PRO A 658 6.06 32.59 -7.82
N ARG A 659 6.01 33.29 -6.69
CA ARG A 659 5.52 34.69 -6.67
C ARG A 659 6.67 35.66 -7.01
N TYR A 660 6.32 36.78 -7.64
CA TYR A 660 7.32 37.79 -7.94
C TYR A 660 8.12 38.22 -6.71
N LYS A 661 9.44 38.09 -6.78
CA LYS A 661 10.40 38.33 -5.68
C LYS A 661 10.15 37.49 -4.42
N GLU A 662 9.59 36.29 -4.57
CA GLU A 662 9.51 35.32 -3.49
C GLU A 662 10.93 34.99 -2.99
N PRO A 663 11.17 35.01 -1.65
CA PRO A 663 12.47 34.63 -1.14
C PRO A 663 12.78 33.16 -1.47
N VAL A 664 13.91 32.90 -2.09
CA VAL A 664 14.37 31.53 -2.38
C VAL A 664 15.35 31.11 -1.31
N MET A 665 15.07 29.96 -0.70
CA MET A 665 15.98 29.30 0.22
C MET A 665 16.81 28.24 -0.51
N ASN A 666 18.05 28.04 -0.05
CA ASN A 666 18.82 26.91 -0.51
C ASN A 666 18.17 25.59 -0.12
N VAL A 667 18.12 24.66 -1.04
CA VAL A 667 17.67 23.29 -0.78
C VAL A 667 18.79 22.53 -0.09
N LYS A 668 18.57 22.17 1.17
CA LYS A 668 19.48 21.35 1.97
C LYS A 668 19.20 19.88 1.67
N MET A 669 20.18 19.22 1.10
CA MET A 669 20.08 17.78 0.82
C MET A 669 20.17 16.95 2.10
N GLN A 670 19.77 15.68 2.01
CA GLN A 670 19.85 14.75 3.14
C GLN A 670 20.45 13.42 2.70
N GLY A 671 20.96 12.65 3.66
CA GLY A 671 21.45 11.29 3.45
C GLY A 671 22.82 11.15 2.81
N LEU A 672 23.49 12.25 2.47
CA LEU A 672 24.84 12.24 1.88
C LEU A 672 25.89 11.81 2.89
N ASP A 673 27.07 11.42 2.39
CA ASP A 673 28.28 11.27 3.19
C ASP A 673 28.89 12.65 3.44
N ALA A 674 28.99 13.08 4.68
CA ALA A 674 29.44 14.42 5.07
C ALA A 674 30.89 14.69 4.61
N ASP A 675 31.74 13.66 4.64
CA ASP A 675 33.17 13.75 4.35
C ASP A 675 33.51 13.66 2.85
N LYS A 676 32.55 13.16 2.04
CA LYS A 676 32.74 13.05 0.59
C LYS A 676 32.55 14.40 -0.10
N VAL A 677 33.35 14.65 -1.13
CA VAL A 677 33.18 15.77 -2.09
C VAL A 677 32.42 15.25 -3.31
N TYR A 678 31.31 15.90 -3.63
CA TYR A 678 30.45 15.59 -4.76
C TYR A 678 30.61 16.65 -5.85
N THR A 679 30.74 16.21 -7.10
CA THR A 679 30.58 17.07 -8.26
C THR A 679 29.11 17.17 -8.62
N VAL A 680 28.56 18.38 -8.68
CA VAL A 680 27.16 18.64 -9.02
C VAL A 680 27.04 18.88 -10.52
N LYS A 681 26.16 18.14 -11.20
CA LYS A 681 25.94 18.28 -12.63
C LYS A 681 24.44 18.28 -12.95
N GLU A 682 23.98 19.33 -13.60
CA GLU A 682 22.60 19.34 -14.14
C GLU A 682 22.50 18.43 -15.37
N THR A 683 21.44 17.65 -15.42
CA THR A 683 21.08 16.77 -16.54
C THR A 683 19.67 17.12 -17.06
N ASN A 684 19.18 16.41 -18.08
CA ASN A 684 17.90 16.70 -18.72
C ASN A 684 17.76 18.16 -19.22
N LEU A 685 18.86 18.70 -19.77
CA LEU A 685 18.80 20.00 -20.45
C LEU A 685 18.21 19.84 -21.86
N MET A 686 17.45 20.85 -22.29
CA MET A 686 16.97 20.92 -23.68
C MET A 686 18.16 20.98 -24.65
N PRO A 687 18.08 20.39 -25.85
CA PRO A 687 19.16 20.43 -26.83
C PRO A 687 19.64 21.84 -27.11
N GLY A 688 20.98 22.02 -27.04
CA GLY A 688 21.63 23.31 -27.24
C GLY A 688 21.48 24.33 -26.09
N LYS A 689 20.89 23.91 -24.96
CA LYS A 689 20.85 24.75 -23.75
C LYS A 689 21.96 24.33 -22.79
N GLU A 690 22.51 25.32 -22.11
CA GLU A 690 23.42 25.14 -20.99
C GLU A 690 22.67 25.39 -19.68
N SER A 691 23.20 24.86 -18.59
CA SER A 691 22.67 25.09 -17.23
C SER A 691 22.91 26.57 -16.84
N ASP A 692 21.89 27.20 -16.31
CA ASP A 692 21.96 28.52 -15.70
C ASP A 692 22.19 28.45 -14.18
N LEU A 693 22.25 27.25 -13.61
CA LEU A 693 22.52 27.05 -12.19
C LEU A 693 23.99 27.31 -11.85
N GLU A 694 24.20 28.19 -10.90
CA GLU A 694 25.55 28.56 -10.42
C GLU A 694 26.35 27.38 -9.86
N CYS A 695 25.67 26.36 -9.35
CA CYS A 695 26.27 25.15 -8.78
C CYS A 695 26.69 24.11 -9.83
N ASN A 696 26.27 24.26 -11.10
CA ASN A 696 26.59 23.29 -12.14
C ASN A 696 28.08 23.21 -12.40
N GLY A 697 28.66 21.99 -12.42
CA GLY A 697 30.08 21.72 -12.61
C GLY A 697 30.98 22.01 -11.39
N LYS A 698 30.40 22.47 -10.27
CA LYS A 698 31.17 22.76 -9.04
C LYS A 698 31.21 21.56 -8.10
N GLN A 699 32.16 21.60 -7.18
CA GLN A 699 32.37 20.57 -6.17
C GLN A 699 32.00 21.11 -4.78
N TYR A 700 31.30 20.26 -4.00
CA TYR A 700 30.89 20.59 -2.63
C TYR A 700 31.03 19.35 -1.74
N SER A 701 31.41 19.54 -0.48
CA SER A 701 31.35 18.46 0.51
C SER A 701 29.91 18.10 0.80
N GLY A 702 29.64 16.84 1.16
CA GLY A 702 28.32 16.43 1.62
C GLY A 702 27.85 17.23 2.85
N ASP A 703 28.79 17.61 3.73
CA ASP A 703 28.49 18.49 4.88
C ASP A 703 27.95 19.86 4.45
N TYR A 704 28.56 20.48 3.43
CA TYR A 704 28.07 21.73 2.84
C TYR A 704 26.67 21.56 2.24
N LEU A 705 26.48 20.50 1.43
CA LEU A 705 25.21 20.23 0.77
C LEU A 705 24.06 19.97 1.76
N MET A 706 24.37 19.37 2.91
CA MET A 706 23.37 19.08 3.95
C MET A 706 23.11 20.26 4.89
N LYS A 707 24.10 21.15 5.15
CA LYS A 707 23.95 22.26 6.11
C LYS A 707 23.64 23.59 5.45
N VAL A 708 24.23 23.88 4.30
CA VAL A 708 24.06 25.12 3.55
C VAL A 708 23.10 24.93 2.39
N GLY A 709 23.26 23.84 1.64
CA GLY A 709 22.43 23.50 0.48
C GLY A 709 22.81 24.27 -0.79
N LEU A 710 21.95 24.13 -1.81
CA LEU A 710 22.12 24.72 -3.13
C LEU A 710 20.91 25.58 -3.49
N ASN A 711 21.14 26.71 -4.15
CA ASN A 711 20.09 27.44 -4.85
C ASN A 711 19.82 26.76 -6.20
N VAL A 712 18.65 26.13 -6.33
CA VAL A 712 18.27 25.31 -7.49
C VAL A 712 16.91 25.71 -8.08
N PHE A 713 16.32 26.80 -7.62
CA PHE A 713 15.04 27.29 -8.13
C PHE A 713 15.26 28.48 -9.06
N SER A 714 14.62 28.45 -10.23
CA SER A 714 14.71 29.51 -11.24
C SER A 714 13.69 30.63 -11.06
N GLN A 715 12.71 30.46 -10.16
CA GLN A 715 11.58 31.37 -9.95
C GLN A 715 10.73 31.58 -11.21
N THR A 716 10.71 30.62 -12.11
CA THR A 716 9.89 30.64 -13.32
C THR A 716 8.88 29.50 -13.25
N ASP A 717 7.61 29.81 -13.39
CA ASP A 717 6.51 28.85 -13.35
C ASP A 717 6.74 27.66 -14.29
N GLY A 718 6.50 26.45 -13.78
CA GLY A 718 6.62 25.21 -14.54
C GLY A 718 8.03 24.88 -15.01
N THR A 719 9.06 25.27 -14.26
CA THR A 719 10.46 24.88 -14.53
C THR A 719 10.91 23.77 -13.60
N SER A 720 11.90 23.00 -14.06
CA SER A 720 12.48 21.89 -13.31
C SER A 720 13.98 21.79 -13.55
N HIS A 721 14.68 21.39 -12.50
CA HIS A 721 16.09 21.07 -12.54
C HIS A 721 16.34 19.67 -11.98
N VAL A 722 17.14 18.89 -12.69
CA VAL A 722 17.58 17.56 -12.27
C VAL A 722 19.09 17.56 -12.15
N LEU A 723 19.59 17.33 -10.93
CA LEU A 723 21.01 17.39 -10.62
C LEU A 723 21.50 16.00 -10.18
N VAL A 724 22.53 15.51 -10.84
CA VAL A 724 23.26 14.31 -10.44
C VAL A 724 24.49 14.74 -9.65
N LEU A 725 24.74 14.06 -8.55
CA LEU A 725 25.87 14.26 -7.65
C LEU A 725 26.70 12.98 -7.63
N GLU A 726 28.00 13.10 -7.96
CA GLU A 726 28.94 11.97 -8.05
C GLU A 726 30.29 12.25 -7.37
#